data_82f89453da1754d183d5110d3460b756
#
_entry.id   82f89453da1754d183d5110d3460b756
#
_cell.length_a   1.000
_cell.length_b   1.000
_cell.length_c   1.000
_cell.angle_alpha   90.00
_cell.angle_beta   90.00
_cell.angle_gamma   90.00
#
_symmetry.space_group_name_H-M   'P 1'
#
loop_
_entity.id
_entity.type
_entity.pdbx_description
1 polymer ?
#
loop_
_entity_poly.entity_id
_entity_poly.type
_entity_poly.pdbx_seq_one_letter_code
_entity_poly.pdbx_strand_id
1 'polypeptide(L)'
;MTPPKYPNLRSHRRRPRRTAGLLLAALLTGGLAAPSAEADEKPFADLPPQEPGVTLRVFDVQSPLNKLCDLKPAQTPNVDKLIPVVDWSSTEGFGFTDNFVSQIIGNINVPAEGAYTFRLISDDGSRLFLGDRKVIDHDGLHGAEPKDGEITLLPGYHALRIDHFDRGGEQQVTLQWKPPGADEFTLVPNSVLSTDAGVVRVTAPGRKECEGSYDTPGDGLPLTSVNPGYTLTDLRPAGFEPQVSAMDWLPDGRLAVTTWGGSTNTQGEVYVLDNVTGDTGPDKVTYKKIAEGLKEPMGIKYVDGKLYVSEKHQLTELSDIDGSNTAGEIRKIADWPYGGNFHEFAFGLLYEGGDFYLNLSVAINYGGATTRPQPAPNRGTTIKVNRKTGKVTYLAGGLRTPNGIGRGPGGDLFVTDNQGGWLPASKLLHVKKERFFNHYTDPAGPFDDRTVTRPVLWLPQNEIANSPSTPMLLKKGPFAGQMLFGDVTYGGLQRADLEKVNGEYQGAVFRHTQGLEAGITRISTGPDGAIYAGGLGADGNWGQEGKLRFGLQKLTPNGTDVFDIRTMRATRDGFELTYTEPLSEETAAKLTSGAYSVEQWRYVPTPAYGGPKIDEEVLPVAAARLSDDRRKVRLTIPGLKTDRVVHVRSPRPFASASGEQLWSTEAWYTLNARPGPAQPVTSYDAESARLSGGADIDTEHAGYTGGGFVDGFGTQGATATFEVDAPAKGVYDVALRYGNGPDPFTGTKTIGVGVNGGQARQTSLPSTGAWNRWSTKTERLTLRKGRNTITYTHRPEDTGHVNLDMIEVRKAGSRIDLFSGGSVSTAWQHTDGRSVEWPHAAEESVEVCCGDIRTKQAFGDFRLHAEFRVPKLPDDVTGQDRGNSGIYLQDRYEIQILDSFGVARLASNEAAAIYEKKAADLNAATAPETWQTYDIVFRAARFDADGRKTDDARITVVWNGKKVHDNVAVDGPTGGGAAESAAAGAIRLQDHGNKVRFRNLWIEPLD
;
A
#
# COMPACT_ATOMS: atom_id res chain seq x y z
N MET A 1 29.66 -3.65 27.52
CA MET A 1 30.18 -4.61 26.52
C MET A 1 30.31 -3.82 25.22
N THR A 2 31.53 -3.69 24.75
CA THR A 2 31.96 -2.86 23.60
C THR A 2 31.43 -3.49 22.27
N PRO A 3 30.92 -2.71 21.29
CA PRO A 3 30.55 -3.25 19.98
C PRO A 3 31.77 -3.50 19.10
N PRO A 4 31.75 -4.44 18.17
CA PRO A 4 32.87 -4.77 17.31
C PRO A 4 33.04 -3.75 16.16
N LYS A 5 34.27 -3.38 15.91
CA LYS A 5 34.72 -2.52 14.79
C LYS A 5 34.64 -3.29 13.47
N TYR A 6 34.11 -2.67 12.45
CA TYR A 6 34.17 -3.15 11.07
C TYR A 6 35.58 -2.95 10.48
N PRO A 7 36.09 -3.88 9.66
CA PRO A 7 37.43 -3.77 9.07
C PRO A 7 37.42 -2.93 7.78
N ASN A 8 38.37 -2.01 7.70
CA ASN A 8 38.68 -1.23 6.50
C ASN A 8 39.16 -2.12 5.35
N LEU A 9 38.58 -1.97 4.18
CA LEU A 9 39.09 -2.52 2.93
C LEU A 9 40.40 -1.85 2.53
N ARG A 10 41.51 -2.57 2.67
CA ARG A 10 42.81 -2.16 2.14
C ARG A 10 42.95 -2.61 0.69
N SER A 11 43.18 -1.66 -0.20
CA SER A 11 43.63 -1.88 -1.57
C SER A 11 45.01 -2.54 -1.62
N HIS A 12 45.17 -3.62 -2.40
CA HIS A 12 46.44 -4.27 -2.66
C HIS A 12 47.31 -3.43 -3.59
N ARG A 13 48.37 -2.81 -3.07
CA ARG A 13 49.51 -2.34 -3.89
C ARG A 13 50.58 -3.41 -3.90
N ARG A 14 50.94 -3.91 -5.10
CA ARG A 14 52.13 -4.75 -5.35
C ARG A 14 53.41 -3.89 -5.24
N ARG A 15 54.38 -4.35 -4.44
CA ARG A 15 55.73 -3.81 -4.41
C ARG A 15 56.60 -4.38 -5.54
N PRO A 16 57.47 -3.62 -6.20
CA PRO A 16 58.63 -4.15 -6.91
C PRO A 16 59.89 -4.14 -6.02
N ARG A 17 60.74 -5.10 -6.32
CA ARG A 17 61.97 -5.41 -5.62
C ARG A 17 63.06 -4.38 -5.82
N ARG A 18 63.88 -4.18 -4.78
CA ARG A 18 65.12 -3.40 -4.73
C ARG A 18 66.24 -3.98 -5.62
N THR A 19 67.02 -3.08 -6.29
CA THR A 19 68.42 -3.31 -6.62
C THR A 19 69.17 -2.09 -6.19
N ALA A 20 70.29 -2.35 -5.54
CA ALA A 20 71.22 -1.37 -4.95
C ALA A 20 72.22 -0.84 -5.99
N GLY A 21 72.64 0.41 -5.86
CA GLY A 21 73.76 0.97 -6.60
C GLY A 21 74.22 2.28 -6.02
N LEU A 22 75.56 2.32 -5.72
CA LEU A 22 76.37 3.20 -4.91
C LEU A 22 76.30 4.69 -5.27
N LEU A 23 76.62 5.45 -4.19
CA LEU A 23 77.23 6.74 -3.96
C LEU A 23 77.87 7.51 -5.12
N LEU A 24 77.58 8.83 -5.15
CA LEU A 24 78.64 9.83 -5.20
C LEU A 24 78.21 11.16 -4.53
N ALA A 25 79.03 11.67 -3.60
CA ALA A 25 78.80 12.93 -2.91
C ALA A 25 79.27 14.11 -3.74
N ALA A 26 78.46 15.21 -3.76
CA ALA A 26 79.00 16.54 -4.02
C ALA A 26 78.32 17.55 -3.08
N LEU A 27 79.11 18.16 -2.23
CA LEU A 27 78.77 19.36 -1.45
C LEU A 27 78.60 20.56 -2.39
N LEU A 28 77.53 21.35 -2.20
CA LEU A 28 77.54 22.79 -2.42
C LEU A 28 76.47 23.49 -1.63
N THR A 29 76.85 24.30 -0.80
CA THR A 29 76.38 25.44 -0.01
C THR A 29 74.98 26.05 -0.31
N GLY A 30 74.17 26.10 0.74
CA GLY A 30 73.63 27.33 1.28
C GLY A 30 72.37 27.93 0.70
N GLY A 31 71.31 27.69 1.33
CA GLY A 31 70.11 28.48 1.38
C GLY A 31 69.15 27.81 2.34
N LEU A 32 68.99 28.37 3.53
CA LEU A 32 67.89 27.98 4.45
C LEU A 32 66.60 28.43 3.85
N ALA A 33 65.92 27.55 3.06
CA ALA A 33 64.50 27.65 2.81
C ALA A 33 63.82 27.09 4.06
N ALA A 34 62.87 27.84 4.63
CA ALA A 34 61.98 27.36 5.66
C ALA A 34 61.25 26.10 5.12
N PRO A 35 61.00 25.09 5.94
CA PRO A 35 60.18 23.93 5.47
C PRO A 35 58.86 24.46 4.97
N SER A 36 58.56 24.24 3.69
CA SER A 36 57.20 24.42 3.16
C SER A 36 56.25 23.61 4.00
N ALA A 37 55.27 24.23 4.59
CA ALA A 37 54.19 23.51 5.28
C ALA A 37 53.61 22.50 4.28
N GLU A 38 53.59 21.24 4.64
CA GLU A 38 52.97 20.21 3.82
C GLU A 38 51.46 20.57 3.72
N ALA A 39 50.94 20.61 2.49
CA ALA A 39 49.56 20.98 2.27
C ALA A 39 48.62 20.00 3.00
N ASP A 40 47.60 20.53 3.66
CA ASP A 40 46.61 19.76 4.44
C ASP A 40 45.72 18.88 3.55
N GLU A 41 45.50 19.28 2.29
CA GLU A 41 44.66 18.58 1.33
C GLU A 41 45.23 18.68 -0.09
N LYS A 42 45.13 17.60 -0.89
CA LYS A 42 45.66 17.53 -2.25
C LYS A 42 44.56 17.62 -3.29
N PRO A 43 44.77 18.36 -4.40
CA PRO A 43 43.78 18.48 -5.45
C PRO A 43 43.58 17.15 -6.20
N PHE A 44 42.44 17.02 -6.86
CA PHE A 44 42.20 15.91 -7.76
C PHE A 44 43.13 15.93 -8.97
N ALA A 45 43.62 14.77 -9.38
CA ALA A 45 44.45 14.60 -10.54
C ALA A 45 43.67 14.58 -11.85
N ASP A 46 42.45 13.94 -11.80
CA ASP A 46 41.56 13.80 -12.95
C ASP A 46 40.12 14.02 -12.46
N LEU A 47 39.37 14.92 -13.12
CA LEU A 47 37.96 15.21 -12.90
C LEU A 47 37.15 14.96 -14.18
N PRO A 48 35.90 14.50 -14.08
CA PRO A 48 34.97 14.54 -15.22
C PRO A 48 34.77 16.00 -15.69
N PRO A 49 34.11 16.21 -16.84
CA PRO A 49 33.73 17.56 -17.28
C PRO A 49 32.93 18.28 -16.18
N GLN A 50 33.29 19.56 -15.96
CA GLN A 50 32.72 20.40 -14.90
C GLN A 50 31.78 21.47 -15.45
N GLU A 51 30.70 21.75 -14.71
CA GLU A 51 29.81 22.91 -14.92
C GLU A 51 29.96 23.88 -13.73
N PRO A 52 29.79 25.22 -13.95
CA PRO A 52 29.94 26.21 -12.87
C PRO A 52 28.81 26.09 -11.84
N GLY A 53 29.16 26.23 -10.54
CA GLY A 53 28.21 26.16 -9.43
C GLY A 53 28.37 24.89 -8.59
N VAL A 54 27.55 24.75 -7.59
CA VAL A 54 27.49 23.58 -6.69
C VAL A 54 26.08 23.02 -6.60
N THR A 55 25.96 21.79 -6.18
CA THR A 55 24.64 21.12 -6.01
C THR A 55 24.15 21.29 -4.59
N LEU A 56 22.94 21.88 -4.41
CA LEU A 56 22.20 21.88 -3.15
C LEU A 56 21.26 20.68 -3.11
N ARG A 57 21.31 19.92 -2.01
CA ARG A 57 20.37 18.85 -1.67
C ARG A 57 19.71 19.15 -0.34
N VAL A 58 18.37 19.08 -0.25
CA VAL A 58 17.63 19.29 0.99
C VAL A 58 16.82 18.04 1.32
N PHE A 59 16.85 17.65 2.59
CA PHE A 59 16.26 16.44 3.14
C PHE A 59 15.30 16.84 4.26
N ASP A 60 13.98 16.73 4.00
CA ASP A 60 12.93 17.00 4.97
C ASP A 60 12.88 15.88 6.02
N VAL A 61 13.42 16.14 7.22
CA VAL A 61 13.46 15.14 8.30
C VAL A 61 12.23 15.17 9.20
N GLN A 62 11.38 16.22 9.09
CA GLN A 62 10.12 16.37 9.83
C GLN A 62 10.25 16.19 11.35
N SER A 63 11.42 16.37 11.88
CA SER A 63 11.72 16.24 13.30
C SER A 63 12.70 17.32 13.74
N PRO A 64 12.44 18.01 14.86
CA PRO A 64 13.30 19.05 15.34
C PRO A 64 14.68 18.49 15.75
N LEU A 65 15.72 18.91 15.05
CA LEU A 65 17.10 18.54 15.35
C LEU A 65 17.68 19.54 16.37
N ASN A 66 18.62 19.06 17.16
CA ASN A 66 19.45 19.93 18.04
C ASN A 66 20.92 19.95 17.56
N LYS A 67 21.25 19.08 16.61
CA LYS A 67 22.56 18.92 15.98
C LYS A 67 22.39 18.28 14.62
N LEU A 68 23.39 18.46 13.75
CA LEU A 68 23.48 17.72 12.50
C LEU A 68 23.37 16.21 12.74
N CYS A 69 22.48 15.58 12.03
CA CYS A 69 22.40 14.13 11.98
C CYS A 69 23.17 13.58 10.77
N ASP A 70 23.65 12.37 10.89
CA ASP A 70 24.15 11.62 9.76
C ASP A 70 22.92 11.03 9.04
N LEU A 71 22.69 11.47 7.81
CA LEU A 71 21.58 10.95 6.99
C LEU A 71 21.84 9.47 6.66
N LYS A 72 20.80 8.65 6.69
CA LYS A 72 20.91 7.28 6.17
C LYS A 72 21.38 7.33 4.71
N PRO A 73 22.32 6.45 4.31
CA PRO A 73 22.86 6.47 2.95
C PRO A 73 21.79 6.15 1.91
N ALA A 74 22.03 6.57 0.68
CA ALA A 74 21.20 6.33 -0.50
C ALA A 74 19.79 6.93 -0.49
N GLN A 75 19.50 7.90 0.37
CA GLN A 75 18.23 8.64 0.34
C GLN A 75 18.21 9.65 -0.81
N THR A 76 17.09 9.69 -1.52
CA THR A 76 16.82 10.74 -2.52
C THR A 76 16.37 12.02 -1.81
N PRO A 77 17.03 13.17 -2.06
CA PRO A 77 16.64 14.43 -1.42
C PRO A 77 15.25 14.90 -1.84
N ASN A 78 14.66 15.79 -1.06
CA ASN A 78 13.42 16.47 -1.40
C ASN A 78 13.68 17.62 -2.41
N VAL A 79 14.85 18.24 -2.32
CA VAL A 79 15.34 19.27 -3.27
C VAL A 79 16.70 18.84 -3.77
N ASP A 80 16.94 18.94 -5.08
CA ASP A 80 18.24 18.67 -5.72
C ASP A 80 18.41 19.64 -6.89
N LYS A 81 19.23 20.70 -6.71
CA LYS A 81 19.36 21.76 -7.70
C LYS A 81 20.79 22.29 -7.82
N LEU A 82 21.13 22.82 -9.00
CA LEU A 82 22.36 23.56 -9.25
C LEU A 82 22.19 25.00 -8.75
N ILE A 83 23.16 25.48 -7.98
CA ILE A 83 23.22 26.85 -7.48
C ILE A 83 24.55 27.51 -7.84
N PRO A 84 24.58 28.81 -8.19
CA PRO A 84 25.82 29.45 -8.64
C PRO A 84 26.81 29.74 -7.50
N VAL A 85 26.32 30.10 -6.32
CA VAL A 85 27.10 30.44 -5.12
C VAL A 85 26.40 29.99 -3.88
N VAL A 86 27.12 29.90 -2.77
CA VAL A 86 26.55 29.57 -1.46
C VAL A 86 26.28 30.85 -0.70
N ASP A 87 25.08 31.42 -0.94
CA ASP A 87 24.66 32.66 -0.30
C ASP A 87 23.12 32.81 -0.38
N TRP A 88 22.40 32.32 0.61
CA TRP A 88 20.95 32.49 0.71
C TRP A 88 20.45 32.44 2.16
N SER A 89 19.34 33.12 2.38
CA SER A 89 18.72 33.33 3.70
C SER A 89 17.20 33.34 3.60
N SER A 90 16.61 32.34 2.97
CA SER A 90 15.15 32.28 2.86
C SER A 90 14.64 30.87 2.61
N THR A 91 13.40 30.62 2.96
CA THR A 91 12.65 29.42 2.60
C THR A 91 12.68 29.11 1.10
N GLU A 92 12.62 30.15 0.25
CA GLU A 92 12.69 29.99 -1.20
C GLU A 92 14.02 29.34 -1.66
N GLY A 93 15.12 29.66 -0.96
CA GLY A 93 16.44 29.08 -1.21
C GLY A 93 16.46 27.57 -0.94
N PHE A 94 15.93 27.14 0.18
CA PHE A 94 15.95 25.73 0.60
C PHE A 94 14.75 24.93 0.14
N GLY A 95 13.59 25.55 -0.05
CA GLY A 95 12.33 24.88 -0.37
C GLY A 95 11.56 24.34 0.85
N PHE A 96 12.08 24.55 2.07
CA PHE A 96 11.49 24.18 3.34
C PHE A 96 11.65 25.30 4.36
N THR A 97 10.70 25.39 5.31
CA THR A 97 10.76 26.40 6.40
C THR A 97 11.48 25.88 7.62
N ASP A 98 11.31 24.61 7.98
CA ASP A 98 11.75 24.06 9.25
C ASP A 98 12.11 22.57 9.12
N ASN A 99 12.88 22.05 10.09
CA ASN A 99 13.13 20.62 10.31
C ASN A 99 13.73 19.89 9.10
N PHE A 100 14.76 20.46 8.48
CA PHE A 100 15.47 19.86 7.37
C PHE A 100 16.98 19.77 7.56
N VAL A 101 17.61 18.91 6.80
CA VAL A 101 19.07 18.85 6.63
C VAL A 101 19.37 19.25 5.20
N SER A 102 20.38 20.11 4.98
CA SER A 102 20.87 20.43 3.65
C SER A 102 22.32 20.02 3.46
N GLN A 103 22.65 19.60 2.25
CA GLN A 103 24.01 19.30 1.82
C GLN A 103 24.34 20.10 0.55
N ILE A 104 25.43 20.83 0.59
CA ILE A 104 25.98 21.51 -0.57
C ILE A 104 27.21 20.74 -1.02
N ILE A 105 27.24 20.27 -2.26
CA ILE A 105 28.26 19.37 -2.78
C ILE A 105 28.78 19.92 -4.10
N GLY A 106 30.10 19.91 -4.25
CA GLY A 106 30.78 20.34 -5.48
C GLY A 106 32.28 20.32 -5.34
N ASN A 107 32.96 21.15 -6.14
CA ASN A 107 34.39 21.34 -6.10
C ASN A 107 34.70 22.83 -6.00
N ILE A 108 35.82 23.16 -5.34
CA ILE A 108 36.40 24.49 -5.36
C ILE A 108 37.73 24.45 -6.08
N ASN A 109 37.94 25.29 -7.11
CA ASN A 109 39.19 25.40 -7.84
C ASN A 109 40.08 26.50 -7.23
N VAL A 110 41.08 26.09 -6.50
CA VAL A 110 41.98 26.97 -5.78
C VAL A 110 43.08 27.50 -6.72
N PRO A 111 43.18 28.82 -6.88
CA PRO A 111 44.10 29.39 -7.88
C PRO A 111 45.59 29.40 -7.48
N ALA A 112 45.93 29.36 -6.19
CA ALA A 112 47.29 29.47 -5.71
C ALA A 112 47.50 28.64 -4.45
N GLU A 113 48.75 28.18 -4.23
CA GLU A 113 49.14 27.52 -2.98
C GLU A 113 49.15 28.52 -1.81
N GLY A 114 48.64 28.08 -0.65
CA GLY A 114 48.72 28.86 0.58
C GLY A 114 47.64 28.57 1.60
N ALA A 115 47.65 29.34 2.69
CA ALA A 115 46.65 29.27 3.73
C ALA A 115 45.40 30.06 3.33
N TYR A 116 44.27 29.37 3.30
CA TYR A 116 42.95 29.90 3.02
C TYR A 116 42.15 29.91 4.32
N THR A 117 41.54 31.05 4.64
CA THR A 117 40.56 31.10 5.74
C THR A 117 39.17 31.11 5.15
N PHE A 118 38.39 30.11 5.48
CA PHE A 118 36.98 30.05 5.14
C PHE A 118 36.13 30.56 6.28
N ARG A 119 35.04 31.19 5.95
CA ARG A 119 33.99 31.61 6.90
C ARG A 119 32.67 31.02 6.44
N LEU A 120 31.99 30.28 7.34
CA LEU A 120 30.64 29.77 7.16
C LEU A 120 29.71 30.54 8.11
N ILE A 121 28.66 31.16 7.55
CA ILE A 121 27.61 31.81 8.33
C ILE A 121 26.39 30.93 8.16
N SER A 122 25.83 30.47 9.24
CA SER A 122 24.64 29.57 9.19
C SER A 122 23.66 29.84 10.32
N ASP A 123 22.42 29.54 10.07
CA ASP A 123 21.30 29.43 10.96
C ASP A 123 20.56 28.13 10.57
N ASP A 124 20.49 27.05 11.34
CA ASP A 124 21.23 26.66 12.55
C ASP A 124 22.64 26.11 12.25
N GLY A 125 22.94 24.90 12.75
CA GLY A 125 24.26 24.32 12.75
C GLY A 125 24.77 23.84 11.41
N SER A 126 26.09 23.96 11.21
CA SER A 126 26.75 23.61 9.94
C SER A 126 28.18 23.07 10.10
N ARG A 127 28.67 22.40 9.05
CA ARG A 127 30.04 21.89 8.93
C ARG A 127 30.54 22.09 7.51
N LEU A 128 31.82 22.53 7.39
CA LEU A 128 32.55 22.63 6.10
C LEU A 128 33.61 21.55 5.99
N PHE A 129 33.60 20.84 4.88
CA PHE A 129 34.66 19.89 4.50
C PHE A 129 35.31 20.29 3.18
N LEU A 130 36.66 20.15 3.15
CA LEU A 130 37.41 20.18 1.90
C LEU A 130 38.18 18.86 1.79
N GLY A 131 37.90 18.08 0.77
CA GLY A 131 38.31 16.69 0.74
C GLY A 131 37.76 15.92 1.97
N ASP A 132 38.67 15.20 2.65
CA ASP A 132 38.31 14.47 3.87
C ASP A 132 38.54 15.31 5.16
N ARG A 133 38.98 16.58 5.02
CA ARG A 133 39.26 17.47 6.16
C ARG A 133 38.05 18.29 6.56
N LYS A 134 37.62 18.15 7.83
CA LYS A 134 36.62 19.05 8.41
C LYS A 134 37.31 20.36 8.77
N VAL A 135 37.04 21.41 8.01
CA VAL A 135 37.67 22.74 8.16
C VAL A 135 36.92 23.58 9.19
N ILE A 136 35.59 23.52 9.18
CA ILE A 136 34.68 24.19 10.11
C ILE A 136 33.76 23.20 10.75
N ASP A 137 33.64 23.30 12.08
CA ASP A 137 32.61 22.60 12.86
C ASP A 137 31.85 23.68 13.66
N HIS A 138 30.61 23.95 13.23
CA HIS A 138 29.72 24.94 13.82
C HIS A 138 28.35 24.26 14.04
N ASP A 139 28.37 23.07 14.65
CA ASP A 139 27.19 22.26 14.89
C ASP A 139 26.45 22.70 16.17
N GLY A 140 25.14 22.66 16.17
CA GLY A 140 24.27 23.01 17.30
C GLY A 140 23.25 24.07 16.93
N LEU A 141 22.38 24.43 17.88
CA LEU A 141 21.38 25.47 17.69
C LEU A 141 21.99 26.85 17.88
N HIS A 142 21.89 27.70 16.88
CA HIS A 142 22.29 29.11 16.93
C HIS A 142 21.65 29.89 15.80
N GLY A 143 21.47 31.21 16.00
CA GLY A 143 21.11 32.09 14.90
C GLY A 143 22.26 32.30 13.91
N ALA A 144 22.05 33.14 12.91
CA ALA A 144 23.01 33.43 11.86
C ALA A 144 24.33 34.00 12.41
N GLU A 145 25.31 33.11 12.68
CA GLU A 145 26.61 33.43 13.27
C GLU A 145 27.75 32.97 12.36
N PRO A 146 28.87 33.75 12.26
CA PRO A 146 30.03 33.36 11.48
C PRO A 146 30.95 32.41 12.26
N LYS A 147 31.48 31.39 11.57
CA LYS A 147 32.54 30.54 12.07
C LYS A 147 33.69 30.43 11.05
N ASP A 148 34.90 30.67 11.49
CA ASP A 148 36.08 30.65 10.66
C ASP A 148 36.87 29.34 10.81
N GLY A 149 37.48 28.88 9.73
CA GLY A 149 38.43 27.77 9.71
C GLY A 149 39.53 27.99 8.68
N GLU A 150 40.77 27.57 9.02
CA GLU A 150 41.93 27.72 8.16
C GLU A 150 42.44 26.37 7.64
N ILE A 151 42.87 26.35 6.39
CA ILE A 151 43.43 25.16 5.74
C ILE A 151 44.48 25.60 4.69
N THR A 152 45.58 24.85 4.59
CA THR A 152 46.59 25.04 3.54
C THR A 152 46.26 24.18 2.33
N LEU A 153 46.06 24.80 1.16
CA LEU A 153 45.67 24.14 -0.09
C LEU A 153 46.72 24.32 -1.17
N LEU A 154 46.87 23.31 -2.03
CA LEU A 154 47.58 23.39 -3.32
C LEU A 154 46.67 23.90 -4.44
N PRO A 155 47.19 24.50 -5.51
CA PRO A 155 46.36 24.88 -6.66
C PRO A 155 45.65 23.71 -7.29
N GLY A 156 44.40 23.89 -7.71
CA GLY A 156 43.59 22.86 -8.35
C GLY A 156 42.24 22.65 -7.68
N TYR A 157 41.52 21.61 -8.12
CA TYR A 157 40.20 21.28 -7.61
C TYR A 157 40.25 20.46 -6.33
N HIS A 158 39.51 20.90 -5.34
CA HIS A 158 39.28 20.18 -4.07
C HIS A 158 37.80 19.92 -3.88
N ALA A 159 37.44 18.74 -3.40
CA ALA A 159 36.05 18.44 -3.07
C ALA A 159 35.52 19.39 -1.99
N LEU A 160 34.35 19.96 -2.22
CA LEU A 160 33.65 20.84 -1.30
C LEU A 160 32.38 20.15 -0.81
N ARG A 161 32.21 20.06 0.52
CA ARG A 161 30.93 19.67 1.12
C ARG A 161 30.60 20.58 2.30
N ILE A 162 29.35 21.07 2.33
CA ILE A 162 28.78 21.72 3.50
C ILE A 162 27.58 20.90 3.91
N ASP A 163 27.53 20.49 5.18
CA ASP A 163 26.36 19.93 5.82
C ASP A 163 25.75 21.00 6.73
N HIS A 164 24.43 21.19 6.69
CA HIS A 164 23.70 22.19 7.46
C HIS A 164 22.36 21.61 7.88
N PHE A 165 21.82 22.01 9.01
CA PHE A 165 20.44 21.75 9.39
C PHE A 165 19.75 23.02 9.86
N ASP A 166 18.44 23.03 9.68
CA ASP A 166 17.55 24.04 10.23
C ASP A 166 16.46 23.35 11.06
N ARG A 167 16.23 23.87 12.26
CA ARG A 167 15.17 23.41 13.15
C ARG A 167 13.91 24.24 13.04
N GLY A 168 14.07 25.53 12.74
CA GLY A 168 12.98 26.48 12.62
C GLY A 168 13.37 27.91 12.97
N GLY A 169 12.70 28.84 12.35
CA GLY A 169 12.95 30.28 12.48
C GLY A 169 13.46 30.89 11.19
N GLU A 170 14.54 31.67 11.28
CA GLU A 170 15.23 32.18 10.10
C GLU A 170 16.19 31.09 9.60
N GLN A 171 16.49 31.09 8.30
CA GLN A 171 17.42 30.13 7.69
C GLN A 171 18.52 30.88 6.97
N GLN A 172 19.76 30.46 7.15
CA GLN A 172 20.89 31.04 6.41
C GLN A 172 22.02 30.06 6.19
N VAL A 173 22.62 30.07 4.98
CA VAL A 173 23.95 29.51 4.72
C VAL A 173 24.68 30.42 3.76
N THR A 174 25.87 30.93 4.18
CA THR A 174 26.73 31.79 3.36
C THR A 174 28.17 31.33 3.49
N LEU A 175 28.84 31.04 2.36
CA LEU A 175 30.27 30.67 2.32
C LEU A 175 31.12 31.83 1.82
N GLN A 176 31.98 32.33 2.69
CA GLN A 176 32.97 33.34 2.37
C GLN A 176 34.38 32.75 2.51
N TRP A 177 35.32 33.38 1.87
CA TRP A 177 36.71 33.02 1.98
C TRP A 177 37.62 34.25 2.02
N LYS A 178 38.82 33.98 2.53
CA LYS A 178 39.96 34.91 2.48
C LYS A 178 41.16 34.15 1.91
N PRO A 179 41.43 34.28 0.60
CA PRO A 179 42.60 33.69 -0.03
C PRO A 179 43.94 34.22 0.55
N PRO A 180 45.06 33.52 0.31
CA PRO A 180 46.36 33.96 0.78
C PRO A 180 46.70 35.41 0.38
N GLY A 181 47.02 36.27 1.36
CA GLY A 181 47.33 37.68 1.16
C GLY A 181 46.10 38.62 1.06
N ALA A 182 44.90 38.13 1.21
CA ALA A 182 43.69 38.96 1.31
C ALA A 182 43.45 39.42 2.76
N ASP A 183 43.05 40.66 2.93
CA ASP A 183 42.79 41.26 4.27
C ASP A 183 41.34 41.06 4.71
N GLU A 184 40.38 40.90 3.77
CA GLU A 184 38.94 40.83 4.06
C GLU A 184 38.32 39.56 3.47
N PHE A 185 37.20 39.13 4.09
CA PHE A 185 36.40 38.06 3.59
C PHE A 185 35.56 38.52 2.39
N THR A 186 35.48 37.70 1.37
CA THR A 186 34.61 37.88 0.23
C THR A 186 33.77 36.62 -0.01
N LEU A 187 32.61 36.76 -0.60
CA LEU A 187 31.81 35.59 -1.05
C LEU A 187 32.67 34.72 -1.98
N VAL A 188 32.64 33.40 -1.79
CA VAL A 188 33.28 32.46 -2.72
C VAL A 188 32.63 32.58 -4.09
N PRO A 189 33.35 33.07 -5.15
CA PRO A 189 32.70 33.40 -6.41
C PRO A 189 32.39 32.14 -7.24
N ASN A 190 31.34 32.23 -8.06
CA ASN A 190 30.96 31.13 -8.97
C ASN A 190 32.08 30.66 -9.89
N SER A 191 33.02 31.55 -10.24
CA SER A 191 34.14 31.23 -11.11
C SER A 191 35.12 30.19 -10.57
N VAL A 192 35.10 29.92 -9.28
CA VAL A 192 35.92 28.88 -8.62
C VAL A 192 35.11 27.70 -8.11
N LEU A 193 33.79 27.76 -8.23
CA LEU A 193 32.86 26.67 -7.82
C LEU A 193 32.46 25.86 -9.05
N SER A 194 32.46 24.55 -8.93
CA SER A 194 31.98 23.66 -9.98
C SER A 194 31.38 22.37 -9.42
N THR A 195 30.62 21.69 -10.26
CA THR A 195 30.14 20.33 -10.06
C THR A 195 30.25 19.55 -11.36
N ASP A 196 30.16 18.22 -11.29
CA ASP A 196 30.24 17.38 -12.48
C ASP A 196 29.13 17.75 -13.48
N ALA A 197 29.51 17.97 -14.74
CA ALA A 197 28.56 18.33 -15.78
C ALA A 197 27.65 17.15 -16.12
N GLY A 198 26.37 17.44 -16.35
CA GLY A 198 25.38 16.44 -16.79
C GLY A 198 24.90 15.53 -15.68
N VAL A 199 25.10 15.87 -14.41
CA VAL A 199 24.51 15.14 -13.29
C VAL A 199 23.00 15.20 -13.35
N VAL A 200 22.36 14.04 -13.36
CA VAL A 200 20.88 13.94 -13.29
C VAL A 200 20.46 14.22 -11.86
N ARG A 201 19.74 15.34 -11.67
CA ARG A 201 19.22 15.72 -10.35
C ARG A 201 17.88 15.07 -10.10
N VAL A 202 17.75 14.39 -8.97
CA VAL A 202 16.59 13.55 -8.64
C VAL A 202 16.01 13.98 -7.31
N THR A 203 14.70 14.12 -7.25
CA THR A 203 13.99 14.41 -6.00
C THR A 203 12.93 13.37 -5.71
N ALA A 204 12.63 13.16 -4.44
CA ALA A 204 11.53 12.36 -3.97
C ALA A 204 10.87 13.03 -2.76
N PRO A 205 9.54 13.12 -2.70
CA PRO A 205 8.85 13.66 -1.54
C PRO A 205 8.94 12.71 -0.33
N GLY A 206 8.38 13.16 0.79
CA GLY A 206 8.30 12.41 2.02
C GLY A 206 9.50 12.60 2.94
N ARG A 207 9.30 12.17 4.18
CA ARG A 207 10.29 12.29 5.25
C ARG A 207 11.57 11.53 4.94
N LYS A 208 12.70 12.12 5.34
CA LYS A 208 14.02 11.48 5.31
C LYS A 208 14.47 11.11 6.72
N GLU A 209 15.39 10.16 6.81
CA GLU A 209 15.79 9.57 8.08
C GLU A 209 17.27 9.82 8.38
N CYS A 210 17.54 10.07 9.67
CA CYS A 210 18.89 10.09 10.24
C CYS A 210 19.29 8.69 10.70
N GLU A 211 20.59 8.38 10.69
CA GLU A 211 21.09 7.15 11.31
C GLU A 211 20.79 7.12 12.81
N GLY A 212 20.49 5.92 13.34
CA GLY A 212 20.16 5.71 14.75
C GLY A 212 18.73 6.11 15.15
N SER A 213 17.92 6.66 14.23
CA SER A 213 16.51 6.85 14.43
C SER A 213 15.72 5.77 13.69
N TYR A 214 15.03 4.89 14.43
CA TYR A 214 14.20 3.82 13.87
C TYR A 214 14.94 2.70 13.13
N ASP A 215 15.66 1.86 13.87
CA ASP A 215 16.18 0.57 13.37
C ASP A 215 15.03 -0.44 13.20
N THR A 216 14.10 -0.16 12.29
CA THR A 216 13.08 -1.10 11.87
C THR A 216 13.64 -1.99 10.75
N PRO A 217 13.27 -3.26 10.69
CA PRO A 217 13.58 -4.12 9.55
C PRO A 217 13.10 -3.48 8.24
N GLY A 218 13.98 -3.45 7.24
CA GLY A 218 13.75 -2.71 6.00
C GLY A 218 14.18 -1.26 6.13
N ASP A 219 14.50 -0.62 5.02
CA ASP A 219 15.09 0.71 5.02
C ASP A 219 14.13 1.84 4.65
N GLY A 220 12.98 1.53 4.07
CA GLY A 220 11.99 2.53 3.66
C GLY A 220 12.50 3.59 2.69
N LEU A 221 13.67 3.38 2.08
CA LEU A 221 14.33 4.39 1.26
C LEU A 221 13.73 4.46 -0.14
N PRO A 222 13.44 5.66 -0.67
CA PRO A 222 13.02 5.83 -2.06
C PRO A 222 14.15 5.47 -3.02
N LEU A 223 13.78 5.12 -4.27
CA LEU A 223 14.76 4.89 -5.32
C LEU A 223 15.51 6.19 -5.66
N THR A 224 16.80 6.07 -5.98
CA THR A 224 17.68 7.20 -6.28
C THR A 224 17.94 7.39 -7.77
N SER A 225 17.60 6.39 -8.61
CA SER A 225 17.98 6.38 -10.02
C SER A 225 16.99 5.63 -10.92
N VAL A 226 17.28 5.66 -12.21
CA VAL A 226 16.59 4.85 -13.22
C VAL A 226 16.85 3.37 -12.95
N ASN A 227 15.83 2.55 -13.11
CA ASN A 227 15.93 1.09 -12.97
C ASN A 227 17.03 0.55 -13.90
N PRO A 228 18.01 -0.24 -13.39
CA PRO A 228 19.16 -0.72 -14.15
C PRO A 228 18.83 -1.54 -15.40
N GLY A 229 17.63 -2.13 -15.48
CA GLY A 229 17.14 -2.84 -16.67
C GLY A 229 16.84 -1.95 -17.88
N TYR A 230 17.00 -0.63 -17.73
CA TYR A 230 16.74 0.33 -18.81
C TYR A 230 17.93 1.28 -19.02
N THR A 231 18.15 1.63 -20.28
CA THR A 231 18.99 2.77 -20.67
C THR A 231 18.08 3.97 -20.90
N LEU A 232 18.36 5.09 -20.20
CA LEU A 232 17.65 6.35 -20.35
C LEU A 232 18.25 7.13 -21.52
N THR A 233 17.40 7.70 -22.38
CA THR A 233 17.79 8.56 -23.49
C THR A 233 16.89 9.78 -23.51
N ASP A 234 17.46 10.98 -23.59
CA ASP A 234 16.72 12.21 -23.83
C ASP A 234 16.31 12.29 -25.29
N LEU A 235 15.10 12.79 -25.53
CA LEU A 235 14.54 12.90 -26.89
C LEU A 235 14.32 14.36 -27.35
N ARG A 236 14.69 15.32 -26.53
CA ARG A 236 14.40 16.74 -26.80
C ARG A 236 15.58 17.40 -27.50
N PRO A 237 15.43 17.82 -28.76
CA PRO A 237 16.40 18.73 -29.42
C PRO A 237 16.58 20.02 -28.62
N ALA A 238 17.75 20.65 -28.77
CA ALA A 238 18.02 21.94 -28.16
C ALA A 238 16.95 22.97 -28.49
N GLY A 239 16.41 23.62 -27.47
CA GLY A 239 15.33 24.61 -27.59
C GLY A 239 13.92 24.05 -27.75
N PHE A 240 13.74 22.72 -27.72
CA PHE A 240 12.41 22.08 -27.63
C PHE A 240 12.07 21.73 -26.19
N GLU A 241 11.13 22.46 -25.60
CA GLU A 241 10.74 22.39 -24.21
C GLU A 241 9.27 22.01 -24.06
N PRO A 242 8.86 20.79 -24.49
CA PRO A 242 7.48 20.41 -24.50
C PRO A 242 7.01 20.04 -23.08
N GLN A 243 5.99 20.73 -22.60
CA GLN A 243 5.19 20.28 -21.46
C GLN A 243 4.23 19.20 -21.94
N VAL A 244 4.72 17.97 -22.05
CA VAL A 244 3.97 16.86 -22.67
C VAL A 244 2.73 16.52 -21.87
N SER A 245 1.56 16.72 -22.45
CA SER A 245 0.26 16.45 -21.84
C SER A 245 -0.44 15.20 -22.41
N ALA A 246 -0.09 14.79 -23.63
CA ALA A 246 -0.50 13.52 -24.23
C ALA A 246 0.46 13.06 -25.32
N MET A 247 0.46 11.77 -25.65
CA MET A 247 1.25 11.21 -26.75
C MET A 247 0.57 9.98 -27.37
N ASP A 248 0.75 9.79 -28.67
CA ASP A 248 0.35 8.59 -29.40
C ASP A 248 1.22 8.37 -30.65
N TRP A 249 1.20 7.15 -31.16
CA TRP A 249 2.05 6.72 -32.26
C TRP A 249 1.33 6.78 -33.60
N LEU A 250 2.00 7.31 -34.62
CA LEU A 250 1.60 7.19 -36.00
C LEU A 250 2.06 5.81 -36.54
N PRO A 251 1.39 5.28 -37.58
CA PRO A 251 1.75 3.96 -38.13
C PRO A 251 3.16 3.85 -38.69
N ASP A 252 3.76 4.97 -39.10
CA ASP A 252 5.11 5.04 -39.63
C ASP A 252 6.22 5.15 -38.54
N GLY A 253 5.84 5.12 -37.28
CA GLY A 253 6.76 5.18 -36.14
C GLY A 253 7.07 6.56 -35.63
N ARG A 254 6.45 7.61 -36.17
CA ARG A 254 6.51 8.97 -35.63
C ARG A 254 5.67 9.07 -34.36
N LEU A 255 6.05 9.98 -33.48
CA LEU A 255 5.36 10.27 -32.24
C LEU A 255 4.61 11.59 -32.31
N ALA A 256 3.28 11.55 -32.15
CA ALA A 256 2.50 12.76 -31.95
C ALA A 256 2.43 13.11 -30.47
N VAL A 257 2.69 14.35 -30.11
CA VAL A 257 2.60 14.86 -28.75
C VAL A 257 1.76 16.13 -28.68
N THR A 258 1.00 16.26 -27.59
CA THR A 258 0.36 17.54 -27.26
C THR A 258 1.13 18.21 -26.14
N THR A 259 1.06 19.54 -26.09
CA THR A 259 1.65 20.33 -25.02
C THR A 259 0.57 21.03 -24.20
N TRP A 260 0.80 21.13 -22.89
CA TRP A 260 0.01 21.96 -21.99
C TRP A 260 0.79 23.24 -21.69
N GLY A 261 0.18 24.37 -21.88
CA GLY A 261 0.89 25.63 -21.65
C GLY A 261 0.87 26.14 -20.21
N GLY A 262 0.25 25.44 -19.29
CA GLY A 262 0.37 25.66 -17.86
C GLY A 262 -0.66 26.56 -17.19
N SER A 263 -1.70 27.05 -17.85
CA SER A 263 -2.71 27.90 -17.22
C SER A 263 -4.14 27.63 -17.69
N THR A 264 -5.11 28.20 -16.98
CA THR A 264 -6.56 28.04 -17.23
C THR A 264 -7.00 28.24 -18.68
N ASN A 265 -6.34 29.12 -19.41
CA ASN A 265 -6.70 29.50 -20.77
C ASN A 265 -5.55 29.36 -21.75
N THR A 266 -4.47 28.72 -21.37
CA THR A 266 -3.31 28.55 -22.22
C THR A 266 -3.67 27.67 -23.41
N GLN A 267 -3.23 28.07 -24.58
CA GLN A 267 -3.40 27.31 -25.79
C GLN A 267 -2.35 26.21 -25.86
N GLY A 268 -2.80 25.00 -26.14
CA GLY A 268 -1.94 23.88 -26.38
C GLY A 268 -1.59 23.73 -27.85
N GLU A 269 -0.54 22.98 -28.07
CA GLU A 269 0.00 22.72 -29.41
C GLU A 269 0.09 21.21 -29.64
N VAL A 270 0.16 20.82 -30.91
CA VAL A 270 0.41 19.44 -31.34
C VAL A 270 1.67 19.42 -32.20
N TYR A 271 2.56 18.52 -31.83
CA TYR A 271 3.80 18.28 -32.59
C TYR A 271 3.83 16.83 -33.08
N VAL A 272 4.49 16.61 -34.21
CA VAL A 272 4.90 15.30 -34.72
C VAL A 272 6.41 15.24 -34.67
N LEU A 273 6.96 14.21 -34.07
CA LEU A 273 8.39 14.00 -33.91
C LEU A 273 8.84 12.80 -34.75
N ASP A 274 9.95 12.99 -35.47
CA ASP A 274 10.63 11.98 -36.27
C ASP A 274 11.89 11.50 -35.55
N ASN A 275 12.36 10.30 -35.90
CA ASN A 275 13.61 9.70 -35.42
C ASN A 275 13.62 9.46 -33.88
N VAL A 276 12.47 9.21 -33.27
CA VAL A 276 12.32 8.97 -31.84
C VAL A 276 12.56 7.52 -31.44
N THR A 277 12.58 6.59 -32.40
CA THR A 277 12.73 5.14 -32.17
C THR A 277 14.15 4.63 -32.46
N GLY A 278 14.48 3.44 -31.98
CA GLY A 278 15.78 2.80 -32.22
C GLY A 278 16.95 3.53 -31.54
N ASP A 279 18.09 3.61 -32.24
CA ASP A 279 19.26 4.41 -31.84
C ASP A 279 19.03 5.91 -32.12
N THR A 280 18.62 6.62 -31.09
CA THR A 280 18.16 8.01 -31.19
C THR A 280 18.74 8.85 -30.04
N GLY A 281 18.49 10.16 -30.09
CA GLY A 281 18.92 11.14 -29.09
C GLY A 281 18.57 12.56 -29.51
N PRO A 282 18.89 13.56 -28.68
CA PRO A 282 18.56 14.97 -28.94
C PRO A 282 19.03 15.49 -30.28
N ASP A 283 20.20 15.04 -30.75
CA ASP A 283 20.78 15.48 -32.04
C ASP A 283 20.12 14.82 -33.25
N LYS A 284 19.34 13.76 -33.08
CA LYS A 284 18.71 13.00 -34.18
C LYS A 284 17.23 13.28 -34.32
N VAL A 285 16.57 13.57 -33.20
CA VAL A 285 15.14 13.84 -33.16
C VAL A 285 14.85 15.17 -33.87
N THR A 286 13.88 15.16 -34.73
CA THR A 286 13.32 16.39 -35.33
C THR A 286 11.84 16.50 -34.96
N TYR A 287 11.34 17.73 -34.90
CA TYR A 287 9.96 18.00 -34.54
C TYR A 287 9.30 19.05 -35.42
N LYS A 288 8.01 18.93 -35.62
CA LYS A 288 7.22 19.86 -36.38
C LYS A 288 5.89 20.12 -35.67
N LYS A 289 5.59 21.40 -35.46
CA LYS A 289 4.25 21.81 -35.01
C LYS A 289 3.25 21.65 -36.14
N ILE A 290 2.15 20.92 -35.87
CA ILE A 290 1.08 20.66 -36.84
C ILE A 290 -0.26 21.34 -36.49
N ALA A 291 -0.48 21.69 -35.23
CA ALA A 291 -1.65 22.43 -34.78
C ALA A 291 -1.33 23.24 -33.52
N GLU A 292 -2.11 24.31 -33.33
CA GLU A 292 -2.05 25.18 -32.16
C GLU A 292 -3.44 25.71 -31.82
N GLY A 293 -3.59 26.45 -30.76
CA GLY A 293 -4.85 27.07 -30.34
C GLY A 293 -5.81 26.12 -29.63
N LEU A 294 -5.36 24.91 -29.23
CA LEU A 294 -6.17 23.95 -28.52
C LEU A 294 -6.28 24.30 -27.03
N LYS A 295 -7.43 24.05 -26.43
CA LYS A 295 -7.70 24.42 -25.04
C LYS A 295 -7.21 23.35 -24.07
N GLU A 296 -5.96 23.47 -23.62
CA GLU A 296 -5.29 22.58 -22.67
C GLU A 296 -5.54 21.08 -22.99
N PRO A 297 -5.00 20.60 -24.11
CA PRO A 297 -5.22 19.22 -24.55
C PRO A 297 -4.54 18.22 -23.61
N MET A 298 -5.29 17.22 -23.14
CA MET A 298 -4.79 16.21 -22.18
C MET A 298 -4.90 14.77 -22.68
N GLY A 299 -5.31 14.59 -23.94
CA GLY A 299 -5.36 13.28 -24.58
C GLY A 299 -5.20 13.43 -26.09
N ILE A 300 -4.49 12.51 -26.72
CA ILE A 300 -4.33 12.43 -28.18
C ILE A 300 -4.45 10.97 -28.62
N LYS A 301 -5.04 10.74 -29.81
CA LYS A 301 -5.16 9.40 -30.39
C LYS A 301 -5.18 9.46 -31.91
N TYR A 302 -4.33 8.66 -32.53
CA TYR A 302 -4.36 8.44 -33.97
C TYR A 302 -5.40 7.37 -34.33
N VAL A 303 -6.30 7.69 -35.27
CA VAL A 303 -7.32 6.77 -35.79
C VAL A 303 -7.58 7.03 -37.27
N ASP A 304 -7.36 6.06 -38.13
CA ASP A 304 -7.69 6.06 -39.56
C ASP A 304 -7.21 7.34 -40.30
N GLY A 305 -5.92 7.67 -40.15
CA GLY A 305 -5.29 8.80 -40.87
C GLY A 305 -5.48 10.18 -40.22
N LYS A 306 -6.10 10.24 -39.05
CA LYS A 306 -6.40 11.48 -38.33
C LYS A 306 -5.94 11.42 -36.89
N LEU A 307 -5.68 12.59 -36.30
CA LEU A 307 -5.47 12.73 -34.87
C LEU A 307 -6.74 13.27 -34.19
N TYR A 308 -7.05 12.73 -33.05
CA TYR A 308 -8.13 13.17 -32.17
C TYR A 308 -7.54 13.67 -30.87
N VAL A 309 -8.00 14.81 -30.39
CA VAL A 309 -7.46 15.48 -29.20
C VAL A 309 -8.61 15.79 -28.24
N SER A 310 -8.47 15.40 -26.97
CA SER A 310 -9.38 15.80 -25.90
C SER A 310 -8.96 17.15 -25.33
N GLU A 311 -9.82 18.13 -25.43
CA GLU A 311 -9.70 19.47 -24.85
C GLU A 311 -10.62 19.59 -23.63
N LYS A 312 -10.49 20.63 -22.81
CA LYS A 312 -11.32 20.85 -21.61
C LYS A 312 -12.83 20.64 -21.84
N HIS A 313 -13.33 20.94 -23.00
CA HIS A 313 -14.76 21.01 -23.31
C HIS A 313 -15.21 20.22 -24.53
N GLN A 314 -14.27 19.65 -25.30
CA GLN A 314 -14.60 18.99 -26.56
C GLN A 314 -13.59 17.95 -27.00
N LEU A 315 -14.02 17.08 -27.92
CA LEU A 315 -13.17 16.23 -28.74
C LEU A 315 -12.96 16.87 -30.10
N THR A 316 -11.72 17.10 -30.46
CA THR A 316 -11.31 17.75 -31.72
C THR A 316 -10.63 16.74 -32.63
N GLU A 317 -11.00 16.72 -33.91
CA GLU A 317 -10.38 15.96 -34.99
C GLU A 317 -9.43 16.87 -35.76
N LEU A 318 -8.21 16.40 -35.98
CA LEU A 318 -7.21 17.03 -36.86
C LEU A 318 -7.03 16.14 -38.09
N SER A 319 -7.24 16.67 -39.29
CA SER A 319 -7.02 15.98 -40.57
C SER A 319 -5.82 16.55 -41.32
N ASP A 320 -5.40 15.87 -42.38
CA ASP A 320 -4.27 16.21 -43.24
C ASP A 320 -2.94 16.37 -42.50
N ILE A 321 -2.65 15.38 -41.64
CA ILE A 321 -1.48 15.29 -40.76
C ILE A 321 -0.31 14.55 -41.42
N ASP A 322 -0.14 14.67 -42.73
CA ASP A 322 0.92 13.96 -43.47
C ASP A 322 2.36 14.41 -43.09
N GLY A 323 2.46 15.43 -42.24
CA GLY A 323 3.72 15.96 -41.73
C GLY A 323 4.37 16.96 -42.67
N SER A 324 3.81 17.21 -43.86
CA SER A 324 4.31 18.24 -44.78
C SER A 324 3.86 19.63 -44.39
N ASN A 325 2.68 19.75 -43.74
CA ASN A 325 2.05 21.01 -43.39
C ASN A 325 1.37 21.00 -42.03
N THR A 326 0.84 22.15 -41.62
CA THR A 326 -0.12 22.24 -40.50
C THR A 326 -1.37 21.42 -40.79
N ALA A 327 -2.08 20.94 -39.80
CA ALA A 327 -3.37 20.25 -39.96
C ALA A 327 -4.30 21.11 -40.84
N GLY A 328 -4.80 20.52 -41.93
CA GLY A 328 -5.59 21.27 -42.96
C GLY A 328 -6.99 21.59 -42.43
N GLU A 329 -7.58 20.75 -41.57
CA GLU A 329 -8.89 20.98 -41.01
C GLU A 329 -8.91 20.60 -39.50
N ILE A 330 -9.41 21.50 -38.70
CA ILE A 330 -9.67 21.31 -37.26
C ILE A 330 -11.19 21.28 -37.08
N ARG A 331 -11.72 20.12 -36.63
CA ARG A 331 -13.17 19.89 -36.52
C ARG A 331 -13.58 19.38 -35.15
N LYS A 332 -14.61 20.02 -34.55
CA LYS A 332 -15.26 19.50 -33.34
C LYS A 332 -16.07 18.25 -33.65
N ILE A 333 -15.88 17.15 -32.89
CA ILE A 333 -16.61 15.89 -32.98
C ILE A 333 -17.72 15.82 -31.95
N ALA A 334 -17.44 16.24 -30.72
CA ALA A 334 -18.34 16.20 -29.59
C ALA A 334 -17.97 17.27 -28.57
N ASP A 335 -18.90 17.58 -27.68
CA ASP A 335 -18.65 18.45 -26.54
C ASP A 335 -19.27 17.88 -25.27
N TRP A 336 -18.83 18.39 -24.13
CA TRP A 336 -19.30 18.05 -22.77
C TRP A 336 -19.33 19.29 -21.89
N PRO A 337 -20.05 19.26 -20.74
CA PRO A 337 -20.17 20.41 -19.86
C PRO A 337 -18.81 20.94 -19.37
N TYR A 338 -18.66 22.26 -19.43
CA TYR A 338 -17.47 22.99 -19.00
C TYR A 338 -17.86 24.32 -18.40
N GLY A 339 -17.44 24.60 -17.18
CA GLY A 339 -17.79 25.80 -16.42
C GLY A 339 -16.73 26.90 -16.42
N GLY A 340 -15.60 26.68 -17.06
CA GLY A 340 -14.51 27.65 -17.14
C GLY A 340 -13.49 27.56 -16.01
N ASN A 341 -13.58 26.56 -15.14
CA ASN A 341 -12.62 26.37 -14.05
C ASN A 341 -11.27 25.87 -14.59
N PHE A 342 -10.18 26.31 -13.97
CA PHE A 342 -8.82 25.92 -14.36
C PHE A 342 -8.58 24.41 -14.26
N HIS A 343 -9.25 23.71 -13.36
CA HIS A 343 -9.07 22.29 -13.12
C HIS A 343 -10.05 21.38 -13.89
N GLU A 344 -10.96 21.91 -14.67
CA GLU A 344 -11.91 21.11 -15.46
C GLU A 344 -11.23 20.53 -16.72
N PHE A 345 -10.33 19.59 -16.55
CA PHE A 345 -9.64 18.89 -17.63
C PHE A 345 -10.47 17.74 -18.23
N ALA A 346 -10.06 17.28 -19.42
CA ALA A 346 -10.51 16.04 -20.05
C ALA A 346 -9.31 15.16 -20.33
N PHE A 347 -9.01 14.27 -19.36
CA PHE A 347 -7.78 13.50 -19.32
C PHE A 347 -7.83 12.21 -20.13
N GLY A 348 -6.71 11.95 -20.81
CA GLY A 348 -6.47 10.73 -21.56
C GLY A 348 -7.30 10.63 -22.84
N LEU A 349 -7.03 9.66 -23.65
CA LEU A 349 -7.86 9.28 -24.80
C LEU A 349 -7.49 7.86 -25.24
N LEU A 350 -8.43 6.92 -25.09
CA LEU A 350 -8.34 5.60 -25.66
C LEU A 350 -9.37 5.47 -26.78
N TYR A 351 -9.10 4.61 -27.77
CA TYR A 351 -10.05 4.32 -28.82
C TYR A 351 -10.24 2.82 -28.99
N GLU A 352 -11.49 2.37 -28.94
CA GLU A 352 -11.84 0.97 -29.11
C GLU A 352 -13.31 0.83 -29.57
N GLY A 353 -13.56 -0.09 -30.50
CA GLY A 353 -14.91 -0.42 -30.94
C GLY A 353 -15.71 0.75 -31.56
N GLY A 354 -15.04 1.78 -32.06
CA GLY A 354 -15.66 2.97 -32.62
C GLY A 354 -15.96 4.08 -31.60
N ASP A 355 -15.61 3.90 -30.34
CA ASP A 355 -15.80 4.88 -29.27
C ASP A 355 -14.44 5.33 -28.69
N PHE A 356 -14.34 6.60 -28.32
CA PHE A 356 -13.27 7.14 -27.50
C PHE A 356 -13.63 7.07 -26.02
N TYR A 357 -12.65 6.84 -25.15
CA TYR A 357 -12.80 6.79 -23.69
C TYR A 357 -11.87 7.82 -23.06
N LEU A 358 -12.39 8.63 -22.15
CA LEU A 358 -11.64 9.68 -21.44
C LEU A 358 -12.30 10.00 -20.09
N ASN A 359 -11.59 10.79 -19.28
CA ASN A 359 -12.05 11.17 -17.94
C ASN A 359 -12.24 12.69 -17.85
N LEU A 360 -13.31 13.12 -17.17
CA LEU A 360 -13.59 14.53 -16.88
C LEU A 360 -13.30 14.82 -15.40
N SER A 361 -12.36 15.73 -15.11
CA SER A 361 -12.11 16.17 -13.73
C SER A 361 -13.12 17.21 -13.26
N VAL A 362 -13.30 17.31 -11.96
CA VAL A 362 -14.16 18.32 -11.33
C VAL A 362 -13.51 19.69 -11.27
N ALA A 363 -14.30 20.74 -11.06
CA ALA A 363 -13.81 22.05 -10.69
C ALA A 363 -13.32 22.07 -9.23
N ILE A 364 -12.20 22.75 -8.99
CA ILE A 364 -11.64 22.97 -7.64
C ILE A 364 -11.32 24.44 -7.40
N ASN A 365 -11.24 24.83 -6.14
CA ASN A 365 -10.70 26.13 -5.71
C ASN A 365 -9.16 26.07 -5.67
N TYR A 366 -8.49 27.20 -5.71
CA TYR A 366 -7.07 27.27 -5.37
C TYR A 366 -6.86 26.71 -3.95
N GLY A 367 -5.88 25.81 -3.80
CA GLY A 367 -5.68 25.03 -2.59
C GLY A 367 -6.33 23.64 -2.59
N GLY A 368 -7.04 23.28 -3.70
CA GLY A 368 -7.42 21.91 -3.99
C GLY A 368 -8.81 21.45 -3.53
N ALA A 369 -9.52 22.26 -2.72
CA ALA A 369 -10.88 21.93 -2.29
C ALA A 369 -11.84 21.89 -3.49
N THR A 370 -12.75 20.92 -3.51
CA THR A 370 -13.78 20.80 -4.56
C THR A 370 -14.71 21.99 -4.51
N THR A 371 -14.90 22.65 -5.66
CA THR A 371 -15.84 23.80 -5.80
C THR A 371 -17.27 23.34 -5.56
N ARG A 372 -18.02 24.11 -4.77
CA ARG A 372 -19.43 23.86 -4.48
C ARG A 372 -20.23 25.16 -4.59
N PRO A 373 -21.31 25.20 -5.42
CA PRO A 373 -21.69 24.18 -6.39
C PRO A 373 -20.67 24.07 -7.54
N GLN A 374 -20.66 22.92 -8.25
CA GLN A 374 -19.86 22.75 -9.45
C GLN A 374 -20.36 23.68 -10.56
N PRO A 375 -19.46 24.38 -11.28
CA PRO A 375 -19.86 25.30 -12.35
C PRO A 375 -20.40 24.57 -13.61
N ALA A 376 -20.10 23.29 -13.76
CA ALA A 376 -20.62 22.44 -14.82
C ALA A 376 -21.08 21.09 -14.27
N PRO A 377 -22.23 20.55 -14.75
CA PRO A 377 -22.76 19.28 -14.27
C PRO A 377 -21.98 18.08 -14.84
N ASN A 378 -22.14 16.90 -14.19
CA ASN A 378 -21.69 15.59 -14.66
C ASN A 378 -20.17 15.48 -14.87
N ARG A 379 -19.38 16.32 -14.24
CA ARG A 379 -17.93 16.17 -14.20
C ARG A 379 -17.55 15.20 -13.04
N GLY A 380 -16.30 14.82 -12.96
CA GLY A 380 -15.88 13.70 -12.07
C GLY A 380 -16.31 12.35 -12.61
N THR A 381 -16.27 12.15 -13.93
CA THR A 381 -16.79 10.96 -14.61
C THR A 381 -15.83 10.41 -15.66
N THR A 382 -15.90 9.10 -15.89
CA THR A 382 -15.38 8.48 -17.11
C THR A 382 -16.49 8.44 -18.14
N ILE A 383 -16.20 8.94 -19.34
CA ILE A 383 -17.14 8.99 -20.46
C ILE A 383 -16.63 8.21 -21.67
N LYS A 384 -17.53 7.83 -22.54
CA LYS A 384 -17.23 7.40 -23.88
C LYS A 384 -17.92 8.28 -24.93
N VAL A 385 -17.25 8.50 -26.04
CA VAL A 385 -17.71 9.34 -27.14
C VAL A 385 -17.69 8.54 -28.44
N ASN A 386 -18.83 8.37 -29.05
CA ASN A 386 -18.90 7.68 -30.34
C ASN A 386 -18.30 8.54 -31.47
N ARG A 387 -17.29 7.99 -32.14
CA ARG A 387 -16.52 8.72 -33.16
C ARG A 387 -17.40 9.29 -34.30
N LYS A 388 -18.39 8.50 -34.74
CA LYS A 388 -19.21 8.87 -35.93
C LYS A 388 -20.34 9.85 -35.57
N THR A 389 -20.93 9.67 -34.40
CA THR A 389 -22.16 10.42 -34.04
C THR A 389 -21.87 11.55 -33.05
N GLY A 390 -20.70 11.59 -32.43
CA GLY A 390 -20.38 12.53 -31.35
C GLY A 390 -21.16 12.24 -30.04
N LYS A 391 -21.92 11.15 -29.97
CA LYS A 391 -22.74 10.84 -28.78
C LYS A 391 -21.84 10.56 -27.56
N VAL A 392 -22.02 11.37 -26.51
CA VAL A 392 -21.39 11.19 -25.20
C VAL A 392 -22.24 10.27 -24.34
N THR A 393 -21.60 9.34 -23.63
CA THR A 393 -22.22 8.42 -22.68
C THR A 393 -21.39 8.36 -21.42
N TYR A 394 -21.96 8.59 -20.25
CA TYR A 394 -21.32 8.49 -18.96
C TYR A 394 -21.22 7.00 -18.55
N LEU A 395 -20.05 6.57 -18.09
CA LEU A 395 -19.77 5.18 -17.75
C LEU A 395 -19.71 4.95 -16.24
N ALA A 396 -18.97 5.81 -15.54
CA ALA A 396 -18.73 5.73 -14.10
C ALA A 396 -18.50 7.13 -13.55
N GLY A 397 -18.62 7.29 -12.24
CA GLY A 397 -18.47 8.59 -11.58
C GLY A 397 -17.81 8.51 -10.21
N GLY A 398 -17.82 9.62 -9.50
CA GLY A 398 -17.18 9.74 -8.21
C GLY A 398 -15.66 9.90 -8.31
N LEU A 399 -15.19 10.56 -9.38
CA LEU A 399 -13.77 10.85 -9.64
C LEU A 399 -13.50 12.34 -9.37
N ARG A 400 -12.27 12.65 -8.95
CA ARG A 400 -11.85 14.05 -8.71
C ARG A 400 -10.92 14.58 -9.80
N THR A 401 -9.71 14.04 -9.86
CA THR A 401 -8.67 14.39 -10.84
C THR A 401 -8.16 13.12 -11.51
N PRO A 402 -8.98 12.48 -12.34
CA PRO A 402 -8.65 11.20 -12.95
C PRO A 402 -7.65 11.36 -14.10
N ASN A 403 -6.38 11.65 -13.77
CA ASN A 403 -5.34 12.05 -14.73
C ASN A 403 -4.95 10.95 -15.72
N GLY A 404 -5.08 9.68 -15.36
CA GLY A 404 -4.71 8.57 -16.24
C GLY A 404 -5.85 7.64 -16.58
N ILE A 405 -5.88 7.17 -17.82
CA ILE A 405 -6.78 6.10 -18.28
C ILE A 405 -5.98 5.13 -19.15
N GLY A 406 -6.16 3.82 -18.94
CA GLY A 406 -5.43 2.80 -19.68
C GLY A 406 -6.09 1.43 -19.62
N ARG A 407 -5.64 0.52 -20.50
CA ARG A 407 -6.02 -0.89 -20.44
C ARG A 407 -5.03 -1.67 -19.58
N GLY A 408 -5.56 -2.52 -18.72
CA GLY A 408 -4.78 -3.38 -17.84
C GLY A 408 -4.99 -4.88 -18.12
N PRO A 409 -4.76 -5.74 -17.13
CA PRO A 409 -4.94 -7.17 -17.27
C PRO A 409 -6.33 -7.53 -17.79
N GLY A 410 -6.41 -8.51 -18.69
CA GLY A 410 -7.68 -8.93 -19.32
C GLY A 410 -8.31 -7.92 -20.27
N GLY A 411 -7.65 -6.81 -20.59
CA GLY A 411 -8.22 -5.71 -21.38
C GLY A 411 -9.16 -4.79 -20.59
N ASP A 412 -9.26 -4.99 -19.28
CA ASP A 412 -10.12 -4.19 -18.40
C ASP A 412 -9.65 -2.72 -18.33
N LEU A 413 -10.57 -1.79 -18.09
CA LEU A 413 -10.31 -0.34 -18.07
C LEU A 413 -9.90 0.11 -16.67
N PHE A 414 -8.76 0.80 -16.59
CA PHE A 414 -8.24 1.35 -15.34
C PHE A 414 -8.05 2.86 -15.42
N VAL A 415 -8.23 3.49 -14.26
CA VAL A 415 -8.09 4.95 -14.08
C VAL A 415 -7.26 5.19 -12.81
N THR A 416 -6.33 6.14 -12.89
CA THR A 416 -5.67 6.72 -11.72
C THR A 416 -6.39 8.00 -11.32
N ASP A 417 -6.65 8.18 -10.02
CA ASP A 417 -7.35 9.36 -9.49
C ASP A 417 -6.59 9.94 -8.30
N ASN A 418 -6.45 11.26 -8.28
CA ASN A 418 -5.62 11.96 -7.29
C ASN A 418 -6.40 12.23 -6.00
N GLN A 419 -5.64 12.26 -4.89
CA GLN A 419 -6.09 12.72 -3.58
C GLN A 419 -6.91 14.02 -3.66
N GLY A 420 -7.86 14.17 -2.75
CA GLY A 420 -8.68 15.38 -2.65
C GLY A 420 -9.88 15.21 -1.74
N GLY A 421 -10.91 16.05 -1.87
CA GLY A 421 -12.16 15.86 -1.13
C GLY A 421 -12.74 14.47 -1.38
N TRP A 422 -13.12 13.75 -0.33
CA TRP A 422 -13.58 12.36 -0.35
C TRP A 422 -12.53 11.32 -0.80
N LEU A 423 -11.32 11.75 -1.15
CA LEU A 423 -10.22 10.90 -1.54
C LEU A 423 -9.03 11.12 -0.58
N PRO A 424 -8.95 10.35 0.51
CA PRO A 424 -7.89 10.49 1.51
C PRO A 424 -6.48 10.25 0.96
N ALA A 425 -6.34 9.40 -0.06
CA ALA A 425 -5.11 9.19 -0.81
C ALA A 425 -5.43 8.99 -2.29
N SER A 426 -4.42 9.07 -3.14
CA SER A 426 -4.54 8.72 -4.57
C SER A 426 -4.84 7.23 -4.74
N LYS A 427 -5.38 6.83 -5.90
CA LYS A 427 -5.84 5.45 -6.14
C LYS A 427 -5.76 5.01 -7.58
N LEU A 428 -5.64 3.69 -7.77
CA LEU A 428 -5.88 3.00 -9.03
C LEU A 428 -7.27 2.35 -8.97
N LEU A 429 -8.08 2.57 -10.00
CA LEU A 429 -9.48 2.18 -10.07
C LEU A 429 -9.74 1.25 -11.26
N HIS A 430 -10.57 0.23 -11.07
CA HIS A 430 -11.09 -0.60 -12.15
C HIS A 430 -12.47 -0.08 -12.57
N VAL A 431 -12.56 0.53 -13.73
CA VAL A 431 -13.78 1.16 -14.24
C VAL A 431 -14.67 0.14 -14.94
N LYS A 432 -15.88 -0.02 -14.44
CA LYS A 432 -17.00 -0.72 -15.07
C LYS A 432 -18.21 0.22 -15.14
N LYS A 433 -19.15 -0.12 -16.01
CA LYS A 433 -20.38 0.65 -16.15
C LYS A 433 -21.10 0.82 -14.81
N GLU A 434 -21.55 2.05 -14.53
CA GLU A 434 -22.32 2.43 -13.33
C GLU A 434 -21.58 2.27 -11.99
N ARG A 435 -20.24 2.22 -11.98
CA ARG A 435 -19.44 2.29 -10.75
C ARG A 435 -19.31 3.71 -10.24
N PHE A 436 -19.28 3.85 -8.92
CA PHE A 436 -19.05 5.10 -8.22
C PHE A 436 -17.82 4.96 -7.30
N PHE A 437 -16.93 5.98 -7.31
CA PHE A 437 -15.63 5.94 -6.65
C PHE A 437 -15.44 6.96 -5.53
N ASN A 438 -16.56 7.37 -4.93
CA ASN A 438 -16.62 8.09 -3.66
C ASN A 438 -16.39 9.60 -3.68
N HIS A 439 -16.12 10.25 -4.82
CA HIS A 439 -16.08 11.71 -4.87
C HIS A 439 -17.49 12.27 -5.17
N TYR A 440 -18.08 12.90 -4.16
CA TYR A 440 -19.42 13.51 -4.28
C TYR A 440 -19.34 14.95 -4.77
N THR A 441 -20.25 15.33 -5.65
CA THR A 441 -20.37 16.69 -6.18
C THR A 441 -21.71 17.33 -5.78
N ASP A 442 -21.80 18.64 -5.93
CA ASP A 442 -23.03 19.42 -5.78
C ASP A 442 -23.18 20.33 -7.00
N PRO A 443 -24.23 20.17 -7.85
CA PRO A 443 -25.25 19.12 -7.79
C PRO A 443 -24.66 17.72 -7.96
N ALA A 444 -25.40 16.72 -7.46
CA ALA A 444 -25.00 15.31 -7.49
C ALA A 444 -24.71 14.83 -8.92
N GLY A 445 -23.65 14.09 -9.08
CA GLY A 445 -23.26 13.46 -10.33
C GLY A 445 -24.17 12.29 -10.73
N PRO A 446 -24.02 11.76 -11.98
CA PRO A 446 -24.94 10.74 -12.51
C PRO A 446 -24.89 9.39 -11.80
N PHE A 447 -23.92 9.17 -10.90
CA PHE A 447 -23.70 7.89 -10.20
C PHE A 447 -23.56 8.05 -8.68
N ASP A 448 -23.80 9.23 -8.13
CA ASP A 448 -23.64 9.52 -6.69
C ASP A 448 -24.65 8.75 -5.82
N ASP A 449 -25.69 8.17 -6.43
CA ASP A 449 -26.65 7.26 -5.79
C ASP A 449 -26.19 5.79 -5.77
N ARG A 450 -25.03 5.47 -6.36
CA ARG A 450 -24.52 4.10 -6.43
C ARG A 450 -23.67 3.78 -5.20
N THR A 451 -23.59 2.50 -4.89
CA THR A 451 -22.66 2.00 -3.87
C THR A 451 -21.22 2.30 -4.23
N VAL A 452 -20.44 2.78 -3.26
CA VAL A 452 -19.03 3.07 -3.44
C VAL A 452 -18.27 1.80 -3.83
N THR A 453 -17.53 1.87 -4.92
CA THR A 453 -16.60 0.82 -5.36
C THR A 453 -15.23 1.05 -4.73
N ARG A 454 -14.70 0.02 -4.06
CA ARG A 454 -13.34 0.06 -3.48
C ARG A 454 -12.28 0.26 -4.55
N PRO A 455 -11.20 0.99 -4.26
CA PRO A 455 -10.07 1.08 -5.16
C PRO A 455 -9.38 -0.29 -5.32
N VAL A 456 -8.77 -0.49 -6.47
CA VAL A 456 -7.87 -1.63 -6.70
C VAL A 456 -6.61 -1.47 -5.86
N LEU A 457 -6.05 -0.25 -5.87
CA LEU A 457 -4.91 0.14 -5.03
C LEU A 457 -5.20 1.51 -4.41
N TRP A 458 -4.92 1.63 -3.13
CA TRP A 458 -4.59 2.88 -2.51
C TRP A 458 -3.11 3.19 -2.77
N LEU A 459 -2.81 4.44 -3.04
CA LEU A 459 -1.47 4.95 -3.32
C LEU A 459 -1.14 6.00 -2.24
N PRO A 460 -0.55 5.58 -1.11
CA PRO A 460 -0.28 6.46 0.02
C PRO A 460 0.52 7.70 -0.37
N GLN A 461 0.02 8.86 0.07
CA GLN A 461 0.57 10.18 -0.22
C GLN A 461 1.99 10.30 0.33
N ASN A 462 2.90 10.90 -0.44
CA ASN A 462 4.31 11.08 -0.12
C ASN A 462 5.14 9.80 0.09
N GLU A 463 4.54 8.62 -0.07
CA GLU A 463 5.23 7.33 0.05
C GLU A 463 5.42 6.65 -1.30
N ILE A 464 4.38 6.61 -2.13
CA ILE A 464 4.44 5.90 -3.41
C ILE A 464 3.88 6.73 -4.58
N ALA A 465 2.93 7.62 -4.36
CA ALA A 465 2.41 8.51 -5.40
C ALA A 465 1.73 9.73 -4.78
N ASN A 466 1.69 10.85 -5.52
CA ASN A 466 0.94 12.04 -5.15
C ASN A 466 -0.04 12.46 -6.24
N SER A 467 0.37 12.35 -7.51
CA SER A 467 -0.43 12.72 -8.67
C SER A 467 -0.24 11.68 -9.77
N PRO A 468 -0.77 10.45 -9.56
CA PRO A 468 -0.56 9.34 -10.47
C PRO A 468 -1.19 9.63 -11.82
N SER A 469 -0.52 9.19 -12.88
CA SER A 469 -0.88 9.44 -14.26
C SER A 469 -1.06 8.15 -15.06
N THR A 470 -1.02 8.20 -16.36
CA THR A 470 -1.37 7.12 -17.30
C THR A 470 -1.01 5.70 -16.82
N PRO A 471 -1.97 4.84 -16.50
CA PRO A 471 -1.73 3.43 -16.25
C PRO A 471 -1.54 2.67 -17.58
N MET A 472 -0.47 1.89 -17.70
CA MET A 472 -0.10 1.14 -18.90
C MET A 472 0.21 -0.30 -18.57
N LEU A 473 -0.28 -1.26 -19.37
CA LEU A 473 0.05 -2.68 -19.23
C LEU A 473 1.44 -2.98 -19.83
N LEU A 474 2.32 -3.56 -19.06
CA LEU A 474 3.59 -4.11 -19.53
C LEU A 474 3.32 -5.43 -20.27
N LYS A 475 3.64 -5.47 -21.56
CA LYS A 475 3.39 -6.64 -22.42
C LYS A 475 4.57 -7.59 -22.53
N LYS A 476 5.78 -7.13 -22.19
CA LYS A 476 7.05 -7.88 -22.32
C LYS A 476 7.92 -7.66 -21.07
N GLY A 477 9.00 -8.43 -20.97
CA GLY A 477 9.99 -8.35 -19.90
C GLY A 477 9.59 -9.11 -18.64
N PRO A 478 10.39 -8.99 -17.56
CA PRO A 478 10.21 -9.76 -16.32
C PRO A 478 8.89 -9.44 -15.59
N PHE A 479 8.33 -8.26 -15.85
CA PHE A 479 7.09 -7.78 -15.25
C PHE A 479 5.89 -7.78 -16.22
N ALA A 480 5.96 -8.58 -17.29
CA ALA A 480 4.84 -8.71 -18.23
C ALA A 480 3.54 -9.10 -17.50
N GLY A 481 2.43 -8.45 -17.87
CA GLY A 481 1.11 -8.62 -17.22
C GLY A 481 0.85 -7.69 -16.05
N GLN A 482 1.85 -6.92 -15.60
CA GLN A 482 1.71 -5.90 -14.56
C GLN A 482 1.47 -4.53 -15.18
N MET A 483 1.01 -3.59 -14.37
CA MET A 483 0.79 -2.21 -14.81
C MET A 483 1.94 -1.30 -14.38
N LEU A 484 2.23 -0.32 -15.23
CA LEU A 484 3.15 0.78 -14.94
C LEU A 484 2.37 2.09 -15.02
N PHE A 485 2.65 3.04 -14.16
CA PHE A 485 2.07 4.39 -14.24
C PHE A 485 3.09 5.43 -13.78
N GLY A 486 2.98 6.65 -14.32
CA GLY A 486 3.78 7.77 -13.92
C GLY A 486 3.18 8.52 -12.74
N ASP A 487 3.93 9.46 -12.21
CA ASP A 487 3.45 10.43 -11.22
C ASP A 487 3.99 11.82 -11.52
N VAL A 488 3.11 12.81 -11.52
CA VAL A 488 3.48 14.19 -11.87
C VAL A 488 4.23 14.87 -10.72
N THR A 489 3.78 14.67 -9.49
CA THR A 489 4.31 15.35 -8.30
C THR A 489 5.35 14.53 -7.55
N TYR A 490 5.09 13.24 -7.31
CA TYR A 490 6.06 12.33 -6.72
C TYR A 490 7.24 12.07 -7.67
N GLY A 491 6.96 12.07 -8.97
CA GLY A 491 7.92 11.77 -10.03
C GLY A 491 8.15 10.27 -10.23
N GLY A 492 8.88 9.95 -11.32
CA GLY A 492 9.23 8.60 -11.67
C GLY A 492 8.07 7.72 -12.13
N LEU A 493 8.31 6.41 -12.09
CA LEU A 493 7.37 5.38 -12.49
C LEU A 493 7.15 4.39 -11.35
N GLN A 494 5.89 3.99 -11.16
CA GLN A 494 5.47 3.01 -10.17
C GLN A 494 4.92 1.78 -10.89
N ARG A 495 5.19 0.59 -10.35
CA ARG A 495 4.76 -0.69 -10.91
C ARG A 495 3.70 -1.33 -10.01
N ALA A 496 2.61 -1.81 -10.61
CA ALA A 496 1.52 -2.47 -9.90
C ALA A 496 1.34 -3.93 -10.35
N ASP A 497 1.37 -4.83 -9.39
CA ASP A 497 1.07 -6.25 -9.55
C ASP A 497 -0.35 -6.53 -9.04
N LEU A 498 -1.27 -6.91 -9.95
CA LEU A 498 -2.68 -7.06 -9.67
C LEU A 498 -3.10 -8.53 -9.69
N GLU A 499 -3.99 -8.88 -8.78
CA GLU A 499 -4.67 -10.18 -8.76
C GLU A 499 -6.18 -10.04 -8.62
N LYS A 500 -6.92 -11.06 -9.04
CA LYS A 500 -8.38 -11.12 -8.78
C LYS A 500 -8.64 -12.03 -7.59
N VAL A 501 -9.25 -11.47 -6.56
CA VAL A 501 -9.77 -12.22 -5.41
C VAL A 501 -11.28 -12.00 -5.38
N ASN A 502 -12.04 -13.09 -5.34
CA ASN A 502 -13.51 -13.06 -5.42
C ASN A 502 -14.06 -12.29 -6.64
N GLY A 503 -13.31 -12.29 -7.75
CA GLY A 503 -13.73 -11.66 -9.01
C GLY A 503 -13.42 -10.16 -9.14
N GLU A 504 -12.88 -9.51 -8.11
CA GLU A 504 -12.47 -8.11 -8.12
C GLU A 504 -10.94 -7.99 -8.01
N TYR A 505 -10.38 -6.92 -8.60
CA TYR A 505 -8.96 -6.66 -8.54
C TYR A 505 -8.54 -6.06 -7.21
N GLN A 506 -7.38 -6.48 -6.76
CA GLN A 506 -6.56 -5.91 -5.70
C GLN A 506 -5.09 -6.18 -6.01
N GLY A 507 -4.15 -5.72 -5.21
CA GLY A 507 -2.74 -6.02 -5.47
C GLY A 507 -1.77 -5.14 -4.71
N ALA A 508 -0.52 -5.19 -5.14
CA ALA A 508 0.59 -4.41 -4.58
C ALA A 508 1.11 -3.38 -5.58
N VAL A 509 1.60 -2.28 -5.07
CA VAL A 509 2.37 -1.28 -5.80
C VAL A 509 3.80 -1.23 -5.27
N PHE A 510 4.75 -1.06 -6.19
CA PHE A 510 6.19 -1.00 -5.95
C PHE A 510 6.77 0.25 -6.62
N ARG A 511 7.83 0.80 -6.05
CA ARG A 511 8.66 1.77 -6.76
C ARG A 511 9.37 1.06 -7.92
N HIS A 512 9.42 1.69 -9.09
CA HIS A 512 10.05 1.08 -10.26
C HIS A 512 11.26 1.86 -10.76
N THR A 513 11.13 3.18 -10.98
CA THR A 513 12.24 4.02 -11.44
C THR A 513 12.04 5.47 -10.98
N GLN A 514 13.14 6.14 -10.71
CA GLN A 514 13.25 7.58 -10.51
C GLN A 514 14.29 8.14 -11.49
N GLY A 515 14.74 9.37 -11.34
CA GLY A 515 15.81 9.93 -12.17
C GLY A 515 15.36 10.48 -13.53
N LEU A 516 14.04 10.66 -13.72
CA LEU A 516 13.51 11.29 -14.92
C LEU A 516 13.54 12.83 -14.79
N GLU A 517 13.67 13.55 -15.92
CA GLU A 517 13.90 15.00 -15.95
C GLU A 517 12.73 15.86 -15.47
N ALA A 518 11.50 15.34 -15.56
CA ALA A 518 10.28 16.06 -15.17
C ALA A 518 9.29 15.15 -14.45
N GLY A 519 8.23 15.69 -13.89
CA GLY A 519 7.08 14.94 -13.41
C GLY A 519 6.36 14.24 -14.56
N ILE A 520 6.00 12.97 -14.40
CA ILE A 520 5.53 12.13 -15.51
C ILE A 520 4.02 12.18 -15.67
N THR A 521 3.58 12.85 -16.74
CA THR A 521 2.16 12.97 -17.11
C THR A 521 1.68 11.81 -17.95
N ARG A 522 2.51 11.36 -18.90
CA ARG A 522 2.14 10.31 -19.85
C ARG A 522 3.27 9.32 -20.06
N ILE A 523 2.87 8.07 -20.22
CA ILE A 523 3.77 7.01 -20.67
C ILE A 523 3.14 6.26 -21.84
N SER A 524 3.97 5.76 -22.74
CA SER A 524 3.55 4.94 -23.88
C SER A 524 4.63 3.92 -24.22
N THR A 525 4.22 2.76 -24.70
CA THR A 525 5.15 1.80 -25.31
C THR A 525 5.33 2.13 -26.76
N GLY A 526 6.58 2.35 -27.19
CA GLY A 526 6.90 2.60 -28.59
C GLY A 526 6.88 1.33 -29.47
N PRO A 527 6.87 1.51 -30.80
CA PRO A 527 6.95 0.38 -31.74
C PRO A 527 8.25 -0.42 -31.58
N ASP A 528 9.32 0.18 -31.08
CA ASP A 528 10.59 -0.48 -30.75
C ASP A 528 10.59 -1.21 -29.39
N GLY A 529 9.48 -1.15 -28.65
CA GLY A 529 9.31 -1.81 -27.36
C GLY A 529 9.86 -1.04 -26.17
N ALA A 530 10.45 0.13 -26.38
CA ALA A 530 10.87 1.04 -25.33
C ALA A 530 9.66 1.75 -24.66
N ILE A 531 9.84 2.23 -23.45
CA ILE A 531 8.88 3.06 -22.73
C ILE A 531 9.24 4.52 -22.96
N TYR A 532 8.29 5.30 -23.44
CA TYR A 532 8.41 6.73 -23.63
C TYR A 532 7.68 7.45 -22.52
N ALA A 533 8.37 8.39 -21.88
CA ALA A 533 7.88 9.15 -20.74
C ALA A 533 7.82 10.63 -21.12
N GLY A 534 6.62 11.18 -21.14
CA GLY A 534 6.37 12.60 -21.34
C GLY A 534 6.09 13.27 -20.01
N GLY A 535 6.72 14.39 -19.76
CA GLY A 535 6.64 15.09 -18.50
C GLY A 535 6.19 16.54 -18.63
N LEU A 536 5.61 16.99 -17.53
CA LEU A 536 5.39 18.41 -17.31
C LEU A 536 5.67 18.74 -15.84
N GLY A 537 6.04 19.98 -15.59
CA GLY A 537 6.06 20.56 -14.27
C GLY A 537 5.42 21.92 -14.40
N ALA A 538 4.51 22.24 -13.52
CA ALA A 538 3.87 23.53 -13.47
C ALA A 538 4.15 24.22 -12.15
N ASP A 539 3.83 25.49 -12.05
CA ASP A 539 3.86 26.19 -10.77
C ASP A 539 2.82 25.61 -9.81
N GLY A 540 3.07 25.74 -8.53
CA GLY A 540 2.23 25.18 -7.50
C GLY A 540 2.51 23.69 -7.24
N ASN A 541 1.48 22.93 -6.86
CA ASN A 541 1.59 21.54 -6.46
C ASN A 541 1.86 20.53 -7.59
N TRP A 542 1.98 20.97 -8.83
CA TRP A 542 2.46 20.16 -9.97
C TRP A 542 3.94 20.36 -10.24
N GLY A 543 4.55 21.34 -9.61
CA GLY A 543 5.98 21.57 -9.66
C GLY A 543 6.72 20.66 -8.70
N GLN A 544 7.93 20.30 -9.07
CA GLN A 544 8.87 19.60 -8.20
C GLN A 544 10.19 20.34 -8.22
N GLU A 545 10.69 20.76 -7.06
CA GLU A 545 11.98 21.46 -6.98
C GLU A 545 13.09 20.61 -7.58
N GLY A 546 13.94 21.20 -8.37
CA GLY A 546 15.03 20.53 -9.08
C GLY A 546 14.64 19.74 -10.33
N LYS A 547 13.35 19.73 -10.73
CA LYS A 547 12.88 19.12 -11.98
C LYS A 547 12.58 20.17 -13.04
N LEU A 548 12.74 19.76 -14.30
CA LEU A 548 12.33 20.60 -15.43
C LEU A 548 10.80 20.68 -15.51
N ARG A 549 10.30 21.80 -16.06
CA ARG A 549 8.86 21.98 -16.32
C ARG A 549 8.36 21.26 -17.57
N PHE A 550 9.25 20.60 -18.28
CA PHE A 550 9.01 19.92 -19.55
C PHE A 550 9.87 18.66 -19.59
N GLY A 551 9.47 17.66 -20.37
CA GLY A 551 10.26 16.45 -20.48
C GLY A 551 9.74 15.49 -21.54
N LEU A 552 10.68 14.85 -22.23
CA LEU A 552 10.41 13.74 -23.12
C LEU A 552 11.62 12.82 -23.18
N GLN A 553 11.49 11.65 -22.57
CA GLN A 553 12.59 10.70 -22.42
C GLN A 553 12.15 9.29 -22.84
N LYS A 554 13.12 8.45 -23.13
CA LYS A 554 12.96 7.06 -23.54
C LYS A 554 13.72 6.14 -22.61
N LEU A 555 13.05 5.11 -22.15
CA LEU A 555 13.60 4.01 -21.37
C LEU A 555 13.67 2.76 -22.25
N THR A 556 14.84 2.43 -22.76
CA THR A 556 15.07 1.28 -23.62
C THR A 556 15.50 0.09 -22.77
N PRO A 557 14.76 -1.06 -22.81
CA PRO A 557 15.23 -2.27 -22.15
C PRO A 557 16.62 -2.67 -22.68
N ASN A 558 17.58 -2.85 -21.75
CA ASN A 558 18.99 -3.11 -22.08
C ASN A 558 19.42 -4.56 -21.82
N GLY A 559 18.52 -5.41 -21.34
CA GLY A 559 18.81 -6.81 -21.06
C GLY A 559 19.49 -7.07 -19.72
N THR A 560 19.72 -6.07 -18.90
CA THR A 560 20.21 -6.26 -17.54
C THR A 560 19.12 -6.86 -16.67
N ASP A 561 19.41 -7.98 -16.04
CA ASP A 561 18.56 -8.55 -15.01
C ASP A 561 18.62 -7.65 -13.77
N VAL A 562 17.49 -7.43 -13.14
CA VAL A 562 17.37 -6.63 -11.92
C VAL A 562 16.74 -7.51 -10.84
N PHE A 563 17.43 -7.61 -9.71
CA PHE A 563 16.88 -8.28 -8.55
C PHE A 563 15.80 -7.40 -7.90
N ASP A 564 14.53 -7.83 -8.00
CA ASP A 564 13.37 -7.07 -7.53
C ASP A 564 12.25 -8.01 -7.04
N ILE A 565 11.30 -7.46 -6.28
CA ILE A 565 10.05 -8.16 -5.95
C ILE A 565 9.21 -8.26 -7.22
N ARG A 566 9.12 -9.45 -7.79
CA ARG A 566 8.33 -9.68 -8.99
C ARG A 566 6.83 -9.60 -8.72
N THR A 567 6.35 -10.30 -7.69
CA THR A 567 4.93 -10.33 -7.30
C THR A 567 4.78 -10.34 -5.79
N MET A 568 3.67 -9.77 -5.32
CA MET A 568 3.18 -9.97 -3.96
C MET A 568 1.72 -10.38 -4.03
N ARG A 569 1.40 -11.56 -3.55
CA ARG A 569 0.05 -12.16 -3.59
C ARG A 569 -0.47 -12.38 -2.19
N ALA A 570 -1.74 -12.05 -1.98
CA ALA A 570 -2.39 -12.38 -0.72
C ALA A 570 -2.53 -13.90 -0.56
N THR A 571 -2.34 -14.37 0.65
CA THR A 571 -2.67 -15.72 1.06
C THR A 571 -3.72 -15.66 2.18
N ARG A 572 -4.22 -16.78 2.62
CA ARG A 572 -5.22 -16.80 3.68
C ARG A 572 -4.74 -16.15 4.98
N ASP A 573 -3.45 -16.27 5.27
CA ASP A 573 -2.82 -15.92 6.54
C ASP A 573 -1.65 -14.94 6.42
N GLY A 574 -1.45 -14.35 5.23
CA GLY A 574 -0.34 -13.46 4.99
C GLY A 574 -0.14 -13.12 3.52
N PHE A 575 1.11 -13.14 3.07
CA PHE A 575 1.48 -12.88 1.68
C PHE A 575 2.57 -13.84 1.19
N GLU A 576 2.59 -14.07 -0.12
CA GLU A 576 3.71 -14.69 -0.84
C GLU A 576 4.37 -13.63 -1.72
N LEU A 577 5.66 -13.35 -1.44
CA LEU A 577 6.51 -12.52 -2.28
C LEU A 577 7.31 -13.42 -3.21
N THR A 578 7.30 -13.14 -4.51
CA THR A 578 8.15 -13.82 -5.50
C THR A 578 9.18 -12.84 -6.02
N TYR A 579 10.44 -13.24 -6.05
CA TYR A 579 11.55 -12.42 -6.54
C TYR A 579 11.93 -12.77 -7.97
N THR A 580 12.58 -11.85 -8.68
CA THR A 580 13.07 -12.06 -10.05
C THR A 580 14.23 -13.06 -10.09
N GLU A 581 15.03 -13.14 -9.02
CA GLU A 581 16.15 -14.06 -8.86
C GLU A 581 16.05 -14.88 -7.56
N PRO A 582 16.78 -15.99 -7.44
CA PRO A 582 16.92 -16.70 -6.17
C PRO A 582 17.68 -15.85 -5.15
N LEU A 583 17.33 -15.95 -3.87
CA LEU A 583 18.11 -15.38 -2.80
C LEU A 583 19.50 -16.05 -2.69
N SER A 584 20.52 -15.28 -2.30
CA SER A 584 21.80 -15.83 -1.95
C SER A 584 21.71 -16.80 -0.75
N GLU A 585 22.68 -17.69 -0.61
CA GLU A 585 22.70 -18.60 0.55
C GLU A 585 22.86 -17.84 1.87
N GLU A 586 23.63 -16.76 1.86
CA GLU A 586 23.81 -15.90 3.02
C GLU A 586 22.50 -15.20 3.41
N THR A 587 21.77 -14.62 2.43
CA THR A 587 20.46 -13.99 2.66
C THR A 587 19.45 -15.02 3.15
N ALA A 588 19.41 -16.20 2.52
CA ALA A 588 18.51 -17.29 2.91
C ALA A 588 18.76 -17.77 4.35
N ALA A 589 20.03 -17.88 4.76
CA ALA A 589 20.40 -18.31 6.11
C ALA A 589 20.03 -17.28 7.20
N LYS A 590 19.98 -15.99 6.83
CA LYS A 590 19.60 -14.90 7.75
C LYS A 590 18.09 -14.61 7.74
N LEU A 591 17.31 -15.29 6.89
CA LEU A 591 15.89 -15.05 6.77
C LEU A 591 15.14 -15.53 8.03
N THR A 592 14.61 -14.58 8.79
CA THR A 592 13.81 -14.84 9.99
C THR A 592 12.47 -14.11 9.89
N SER A 593 11.53 -14.44 10.76
CA SER A 593 10.25 -13.72 10.85
C SER A 593 10.45 -12.24 11.20
N GLY A 594 11.41 -11.90 12.05
CA GLY A 594 11.72 -10.52 12.42
C GLY A 594 12.50 -9.72 11.36
N ALA A 595 12.85 -10.32 10.21
CA ALA A 595 13.54 -9.64 9.13
C ALA A 595 12.63 -8.68 8.34
N TYR A 596 11.31 -8.93 8.35
CA TYR A 596 10.33 -8.10 7.67
C TYR A 596 9.59 -7.19 8.64
N SER A 597 9.36 -5.94 8.25
CA SER A 597 8.46 -5.04 8.93
C SER A 597 7.13 -4.99 8.19
N VAL A 598 6.03 -5.12 8.92
CA VAL A 598 4.69 -5.07 8.34
C VAL A 598 3.82 -4.16 9.18
N GLU A 599 3.15 -3.23 8.52
CA GLU A 599 2.14 -2.37 9.12
C GLU A 599 0.88 -2.33 8.27
N GLN A 600 -0.25 -2.05 8.88
CA GLN A 600 -1.51 -1.88 8.16
C GLN A 600 -2.26 -0.66 8.67
N TRP A 601 -3.05 -0.05 7.78
CA TRP A 601 -3.96 1.06 8.10
C TRP A 601 -5.13 1.09 7.13
N ARG A 602 -6.08 1.95 7.38
CA ARG A 602 -7.15 2.28 6.43
C ARG A 602 -7.30 3.77 6.24
N TYR A 603 -8.14 4.13 5.28
CA TYR A 603 -8.53 5.50 5.02
C TYR A 603 -10.04 5.66 5.18
N VAL A 604 -10.46 6.79 5.75
CA VAL A 604 -11.87 7.18 5.82
C VAL A 604 -12.09 8.38 4.90
N PRO A 605 -12.89 8.22 3.84
CA PRO A 605 -13.26 9.33 2.97
C PRO A 605 -14.13 10.36 3.70
N THR A 606 -13.71 11.61 3.67
CA THR A 606 -14.45 12.76 4.22
C THR A 606 -14.53 13.88 3.18
N PRO A 607 -15.41 14.89 3.35
CA PRO A 607 -15.44 16.07 2.46
C PRO A 607 -14.13 16.87 2.44
N ALA A 608 -13.30 16.73 3.49
CA ALA A 608 -12.01 17.40 3.58
C ALA A 608 -11.04 16.93 2.48
N TYR A 609 -10.05 17.75 2.17
CA TYR A 609 -8.99 17.42 1.23
C TYR A 609 -8.02 16.41 1.85
N GLY A 610 -7.89 15.24 1.22
CA GLY A 610 -7.04 14.18 1.73
C GLY A 610 -7.57 13.55 3.03
N GLY A 611 -6.77 12.72 3.66
CA GLY A 611 -7.10 12.16 4.96
C GLY A 611 -5.91 11.42 5.57
N PRO A 612 -5.84 11.35 6.91
CA PRO A 612 -4.79 10.63 7.59
C PRO A 612 -4.92 9.12 7.40
N LYS A 613 -3.85 8.42 7.63
CA LYS A 613 -3.88 7.00 7.97
C LYS A 613 -4.60 6.86 9.30
N ILE A 614 -5.51 5.89 9.42
CA ILE A 614 -6.19 5.59 10.68
C ILE A 614 -6.13 4.09 10.97
N ASP A 615 -6.31 3.71 12.21
CA ASP A 615 -6.15 2.33 12.68
C ASP A 615 -4.78 1.75 12.27
N GLU A 616 -3.74 2.56 12.41
CA GLU A 616 -2.37 2.13 12.12
C GLU A 616 -1.94 1.06 13.12
N GLU A 617 -1.45 -0.05 12.61
CA GLU A 617 -1.10 -1.21 13.43
C GLU A 617 0.14 -1.88 12.85
N VAL A 618 1.19 -2.00 13.67
CA VAL A 618 2.36 -2.82 13.35
C VAL A 618 2.01 -4.29 13.61
N LEU A 619 2.21 -5.14 12.61
CA LEU A 619 1.84 -6.54 12.68
C LEU A 619 3.08 -7.43 12.86
N PRO A 620 3.02 -8.41 13.79
CA PRO A 620 4.08 -9.38 13.91
C PRO A 620 4.08 -10.34 12.72
N VAL A 621 5.25 -10.62 12.15
CA VAL A 621 5.44 -11.70 11.20
C VAL A 621 5.73 -12.97 11.99
N ALA A 622 4.77 -13.90 12.05
CA ALA A 622 4.89 -15.13 12.80
C ALA A 622 5.85 -16.15 12.14
N ALA A 623 5.93 -16.12 10.80
CA ALA A 623 6.85 -16.97 10.06
C ALA A 623 7.19 -16.33 8.70
N ALA A 624 8.45 -16.52 8.27
CA ALA A 624 8.92 -16.30 6.92
C ALA A 624 9.48 -17.62 6.40
N ARG A 625 8.85 -18.19 5.36
CA ARG A 625 9.25 -19.48 4.78
C ARG A 625 9.74 -19.29 3.36
N LEU A 626 10.98 -19.72 3.12
CA LEU A 626 11.61 -19.69 1.80
C LEU A 626 11.23 -20.97 1.04
N SER A 627 10.97 -20.83 -0.28
CA SER A 627 10.80 -21.97 -1.18
C SER A 627 12.15 -22.64 -1.48
N ASP A 628 12.11 -23.90 -1.93
CA ASP A 628 13.31 -24.68 -2.25
C ASP A 628 14.17 -24.05 -3.36
N ASP A 629 13.52 -23.38 -4.34
CA ASP A 629 14.18 -22.64 -5.41
C ASP A 629 14.68 -21.25 -4.98
N ARG A 630 14.50 -20.90 -3.72
CA ARG A 630 14.88 -19.63 -3.08
C ARG A 630 14.32 -18.37 -3.78
N ARG A 631 13.24 -18.50 -4.56
CA ARG A 631 12.62 -17.38 -5.28
C ARG A 631 11.37 -16.82 -4.59
N LYS A 632 10.83 -17.53 -3.60
CA LYS A 632 9.60 -17.13 -2.91
C LYS A 632 9.78 -17.10 -1.42
N VAL A 633 9.23 -16.06 -0.81
CA VAL A 633 9.10 -15.96 0.65
C VAL A 633 7.62 -15.85 0.99
N ARG A 634 7.13 -16.83 1.74
CA ARG A 634 5.78 -16.80 2.30
C ARG A 634 5.84 -16.26 3.72
N LEU A 635 5.13 -15.16 3.94
CA LEU A 635 4.96 -14.52 5.24
C LEU A 635 3.64 -14.95 5.86
N THR A 636 3.67 -15.42 7.09
CA THR A 636 2.48 -15.62 7.93
C THR A 636 2.35 -14.44 8.87
N ILE A 637 1.24 -13.69 8.78
CA ILE A 637 1.05 -12.42 9.46
C ILE A 637 -0.28 -12.46 10.22
N PRO A 638 -0.28 -12.80 11.52
CA PRO A 638 -1.46 -12.70 12.35
C PRO A 638 -1.96 -11.25 12.45
N GLY A 639 -3.25 -11.07 12.56
CA GLY A 639 -3.84 -9.74 12.73
C GLY A 639 -4.16 -9.00 11.43
N LEU A 640 -3.81 -9.52 10.24
CA LEU A 640 -4.22 -8.91 8.97
C LEU A 640 -5.74 -8.71 8.92
N LYS A 641 -6.17 -7.55 8.46
CA LYS A 641 -7.58 -7.18 8.27
C LYS A 641 -7.82 -6.84 6.80
N THR A 642 -9.02 -7.11 6.30
CA THR A 642 -9.45 -6.61 4.98
C THR A 642 -9.77 -5.12 5.07
N ASP A 643 -9.90 -4.47 3.92
CA ASP A 643 -10.06 -3.01 3.81
C ASP A 643 -8.91 -2.23 4.43
N ARG A 644 -7.70 -2.73 4.20
CA ARG A 644 -6.46 -2.11 4.69
C ARG A 644 -5.46 -1.95 3.54
N VAL A 645 -4.63 -0.93 3.67
CA VAL A 645 -3.32 -0.91 3.02
C VAL A 645 -2.38 -1.67 3.95
N VAL A 646 -1.63 -2.60 3.40
CA VAL A 646 -0.59 -3.36 4.12
C VAL A 646 0.75 -3.00 3.51
N HIS A 647 1.60 -2.37 4.28
CA HIS A 647 2.96 -2.00 3.89
C HIS A 647 3.93 -3.06 4.39
N VAL A 648 4.70 -3.63 3.48
CA VAL A 648 5.71 -4.65 3.77
C VAL A 648 7.06 -4.11 3.39
N ARG A 649 7.98 -4.08 4.34
CA ARG A 649 9.39 -3.75 4.13
C ARG A 649 10.25 -5.00 4.21
N SER A 650 11.06 -5.21 3.18
CA SER A 650 12.08 -6.27 3.15
C SER A 650 13.33 -5.83 3.90
N PRO A 651 14.13 -6.77 4.45
CA PRO A 651 15.38 -6.41 5.14
C PRO A 651 16.44 -5.85 4.17
N ARG A 652 17.47 -5.20 4.74
CA ARG A 652 18.73 -4.87 4.09
C ARG A 652 19.92 -5.24 4.99
N PRO A 653 21.02 -5.80 4.41
CA PRO A 653 21.17 -6.18 3.00
C PRO A 653 20.27 -7.37 2.62
N PHE A 654 19.81 -7.39 1.37
CA PHE A 654 18.97 -8.46 0.83
C PHE A 654 19.43 -8.76 -0.60
N ALA A 655 20.31 -9.77 -0.74
CA ALA A 655 21.02 -10.04 -1.98
C ALA A 655 20.51 -11.30 -2.69
N SER A 656 20.54 -11.27 -4.02
CA SER A 656 20.31 -12.41 -4.89
C SER A 656 21.53 -13.35 -4.96
N ALA A 657 21.35 -14.50 -5.59
CA ALA A 657 22.42 -15.45 -5.86
C ALA A 657 23.51 -14.88 -6.81
N SER A 658 23.19 -13.88 -7.63
CA SER A 658 24.14 -13.12 -8.45
C SER A 658 24.92 -12.05 -7.66
N GLY A 659 24.51 -11.77 -6.44
CA GLY A 659 25.11 -10.74 -5.57
C GLY A 659 24.42 -9.37 -5.67
N GLU A 660 23.38 -9.22 -6.51
CA GLU A 660 22.62 -7.99 -6.67
C GLU A 660 21.75 -7.71 -5.44
N GLN A 661 21.71 -6.45 -5.00
CA GLN A 661 20.83 -6.01 -3.93
C GLN A 661 19.41 -5.81 -4.43
N LEU A 662 18.43 -6.04 -3.57
CA LEU A 662 17.02 -5.84 -3.90
C LEU A 662 16.76 -4.38 -4.31
N TRP A 663 16.21 -4.20 -5.51
CA TRP A 663 16.00 -2.89 -6.11
C TRP A 663 14.93 -2.09 -5.37
N SER A 664 13.73 -2.66 -5.19
CA SER A 664 12.67 -2.08 -4.37
C SER A 664 12.44 -2.94 -3.14
N THR A 665 12.70 -2.39 -1.96
CA THR A 665 12.57 -3.11 -0.68
C THR A 665 11.17 -3.08 -0.11
N GLU A 666 10.26 -2.30 -0.68
CA GLU A 666 8.95 -2.01 -0.14
C GLU A 666 7.81 -2.36 -1.09
N ALA A 667 6.70 -2.76 -0.50
CA ALA A 667 5.46 -3.04 -1.20
C ALA A 667 4.26 -2.53 -0.40
N TRP A 668 3.32 -1.85 -1.07
CA TRP A 668 2.04 -1.41 -0.50
C TRP A 668 0.93 -2.23 -1.13
N TYR A 669 0.34 -3.13 -0.37
CA TYR A 669 -0.73 -4.00 -0.83
C TYR A 669 -2.09 -3.48 -0.34
N THR A 670 -3.04 -3.30 -1.26
CA THR A 670 -4.43 -2.99 -0.89
C THR A 670 -5.21 -4.30 -0.70
N LEU A 671 -5.42 -4.68 0.54
CA LEU A 671 -6.05 -5.94 0.93
C LEU A 671 -7.57 -5.79 1.04
N ASN A 672 -8.28 -5.83 -0.09
CA ASN A 672 -9.76 -5.77 -0.12
C ASN A 672 -10.42 -7.09 0.27
N ALA A 673 -9.77 -8.22 -0.03
CA ALA A 673 -10.25 -9.56 0.28
C ALA A 673 -9.08 -10.54 0.44
N ARG A 674 -9.26 -11.60 1.22
CA ARG A 674 -8.30 -12.70 1.29
C ARG A 674 -8.71 -13.84 0.36
N PRO A 675 -7.76 -14.51 -0.31
CA PRO A 675 -8.06 -15.70 -1.07
C PRO A 675 -8.48 -16.85 -0.15
N GLY A 676 -9.44 -17.65 -0.61
CA GLY A 676 -10.01 -18.77 0.13
C GLY A 676 -11.55 -18.68 0.21
N PRO A 677 -12.24 -19.66 0.81
CA PRO A 677 -13.69 -19.72 0.84
C PRO A 677 -14.33 -18.67 1.78
N ALA A 678 -13.65 -17.60 2.11
CA ALA A 678 -14.22 -16.49 2.87
C ALA A 678 -15.19 -15.71 1.99
N GLN A 679 -16.45 -15.74 2.34
CA GLN A 679 -17.43 -14.78 1.84
C GLN A 679 -16.90 -13.36 2.10
N PRO A 680 -17.01 -12.41 1.14
CA PRO A 680 -16.57 -11.04 1.36
C PRO A 680 -17.20 -10.50 2.64
N VAL A 681 -16.38 -10.07 3.59
CA VAL A 681 -16.83 -9.33 4.76
C VAL A 681 -16.70 -7.86 4.41
N THR A 682 -17.79 -7.13 4.49
CA THR A 682 -17.80 -5.67 4.32
C THR A 682 -18.04 -5.04 5.67
N SER A 683 -17.12 -4.19 6.11
CA SER A 683 -17.22 -3.46 7.37
C SER A 683 -17.85 -2.09 7.14
N TYR A 684 -18.68 -1.67 8.09
CA TYR A 684 -19.31 -0.36 8.13
C TYR A 684 -19.18 0.20 9.53
N ASP A 685 -18.44 1.30 9.67
CA ASP A 685 -18.22 1.95 10.95
C ASP A 685 -19.51 2.64 11.44
N ALA A 686 -19.77 2.60 12.74
CA ALA A 686 -21.02 3.11 13.29
C ALA A 686 -21.13 4.63 13.17
N GLU A 687 -20.01 5.37 13.23
CA GLU A 687 -19.96 6.80 13.01
C GLU A 687 -20.34 7.21 11.57
N SER A 688 -20.32 6.29 10.61
CA SER A 688 -20.80 6.51 9.25
C SER A 688 -22.29 6.22 9.07
N ALA A 689 -22.95 5.66 10.08
CA ALA A 689 -24.36 5.37 10.05
C ALA A 689 -25.19 6.67 10.17
N ARG A 690 -26.42 6.64 9.66
CA ARG A 690 -27.36 7.72 9.89
C ARG A 690 -27.93 7.61 11.30
N LEU A 691 -27.63 8.58 12.16
CA LEU A 691 -28.01 8.63 13.56
C LEU A 691 -29.28 9.45 13.78
N SER A 692 -30.11 9.06 14.75
CA SER A 692 -31.25 9.85 15.21
C SER A 692 -31.71 9.42 16.61
N GLY A 693 -32.66 10.19 17.19
CA GLY A 693 -33.31 9.83 18.46
C GLY A 693 -32.40 9.95 19.70
N GLY A 694 -31.33 10.72 19.62
CA GLY A 694 -30.38 10.90 20.71
C GLY A 694 -29.11 10.04 20.58
N ALA A 695 -28.97 9.26 19.52
CA ALA A 695 -27.71 8.61 19.18
C ALA A 695 -26.72 9.66 18.67
N ASP A 696 -25.48 9.61 19.13
CA ASP A 696 -24.41 10.57 18.79
C ASP A 696 -23.05 9.84 18.72
N ILE A 697 -22.04 10.50 18.18
CA ILE A 697 -20.68 9.97 18.05
C ILE A 697 -19.86 10.39 19.26
N ASP A 698 -19.16 9.43 19.88
CA ASP A 698 -18.27 9.67 21.02
C ASP A 698 -16.91 8.97 20.82
N THR A 699 -15.93 9.38 21.62
CA THR A 699 -14.54 8.89 21.60
C THR A 699 -13.97 8.61 22.99
N GLU A 700 -14.77 8.78 24.07
CA GLU A 700 -14.27 8.71 25.44
C GLU A 700 -13.85 7.30 25.90
N HIS A 701 -14.31 6.25 25.23
CA HIS A 701 -14.02 4.86 25.58
C HIS A 701 -13.07 4.22 24.60
N ALA A 702 -11.80 4.07 24.97
CA ALA A 702 -10.76 3.52 24.09
C ALA A 702 -11.07 2.10 23.55
N GLY A 703 -10.45 1.76 22.41
CA GLY A 703 -10.53 0.42 21.80
C GLY A 703 -11.61 0.27 20.73
N TYR A 704 -12.31 1.34 20.35
CA TYR A 704 -13.16 1.37 19.16
C TYR A 704 -12.34 1.31 17.87
N THR A 705 -13.00 1.08 16.74
CA THR A 705 -12.42 1.14 15.39
C THR A 705 -12.90 2.42 14.69
N GLY A 706 -12.11 2.92 13.73
CA GLY A 706 -12.50 4.13 13.01
C GLY A 706 -12.25 5.43 13.76
N GLY A 707 -13.12 6.41 13.53
CA GLY A 707 -13.02 7.75 14.09
C GLY A 707 -13.76 7.96 15.40
N GLY A 708 -14.50 6.95 15.89
CA GLY A 708 -15.33 7.03 17.09
C GLY A 708 -16.26 5.83 17.21
N PHE A 709 -17.19 5.89 18.11
CA PHE A 709 -18.27 4.92 18.26
C PHE A 709 -19.61 5.67 18.47
N VAL A 710 -20.72 4.98 18.28
CA VAL A 710 -22.03 5.56 18.52
C VAL A 710 -22.48 5.27 19.95
N ASP A 711 -22.71 6.35 20.70
CA ASP A 711 -23.33 6.38 22.02
C ASP A 711 -24.81 6.83 21.92
N GLY A 712 -25.42 7.13 23.08
CA GLY A 712 -26.77 7.67 23.19
C GLY A 712 -27.87 6.60 23.20
N PHE A 713 -27.55 5.31 23.12
CA PHE A 713 -28.52 4.22 23.23
C PHE A 713 -29.11 4.04 24.64
N GLY A 714 -28.76 4.91 25.59
CA GLY A 714 -29.52 5.11 26.84
C GLY A 714 -30.89 5.76 26.63
N THR A 715 -31.09 6.48 25.53
CA THR A 715 -32.32 7.18 25.20
C THR A 715 -33.25 6.31 24.34
N GLN A 716 -34.53 6.15 24.78
CA GLN A 716 -35.53 5.48 23.96
C GLN A 716 -35.74 6.24 22.63
N GLY A 717 -35.77 5.50 21.53
CA GLY A 717 -35.85 6.05 20.18
C GLY A 717 -34.50 6.31 19.51
N ALA A 718 -33.38 6.16 20.24
CA ALA A 718 -32.04 6.22 19.62
C ALA A 718 -31.92 5.19 18.50
N THR A 719 -31.37 5.61 17.36
CA THR A 719 -31.19 4.75 16.18
C THR A 719 -29.84 4.99 15.50
N ALA A 720 -29.24 3.90 15.02
CA ALA A 720 -28.14 3.90 14.08
C ALA A 720 -28.52 3.07 12.84
N THR A 721 -28.60 3.71 11.69
CA THR A 721 -29.01 3.06 10.43
C THR A 721 -27.82 2.97 9.49
N PHE A 722 -27.34 1.75 9.27
CA PHE A 722 -26.27 1.43 8.34
C PHE A 722 -26.86 1.21 6.93
N GLU A 723 -26.26 1.82 5.93
CA GLU A 723 -26.52 1.50 4.51
C GLU A 723 -25.52 0.45 4.05
N VAL A 724 -26.03 -0.75 3.71
CA VAL A 724 -25.20 -1.89 3.32
C VAL A 724 -25.54 -2.36 1.92
N ASP A 725 -24.54 -2.81 1.16
CA ASP A 725 -24.78 -3.39 -0.17
C ASP A 725 -24.59 -4.91 -0.14
N ALA A 726 -25.57 -5.62 -0.67
CA ALA A 726 -25.54 -7.07 -0.79
C ALA A 726 -25.41 -7.48 -2.27
N PRO A 727 -24.35 -8.19 -2.67
CA PRO A 727 -24.13 -8.59 -4.06
C PRO A 727 -25.19 -9.52 -4.63
N ALA A 728 -25.93 -10.21 -3.78
CA ALA A 728 -27.03 -11.11 -4.15
C ALA A 728 -28.12 -11.10 -3.08
N LYS A 729 -29.34 -11.45 -3.44
CA LYS A 729 -30.40 -11.76 -2.45
C LYS A 729 -30.00 -13.02 -1.66
N GLY A 730 -30.11 -12.98 -0.34
CA GLY A 730 -29.77 -14.13 0.51
C GLY A 730 -29.74 -13.81 2.00
N VAL A 731 -29.31 -14.77 2.78
CA VAL A 731 -29.04 -14.61 4.21
C VAL A 731 -27.61 -14.13 4.39
N TYR A 732 -27.42 -13.18 5.29
CA TYR A 732 -26.13 -12.60 5.63
C TYR A 732 -25.89 -12.68 7.13
N ASP A 733 -24.68 -13.00 7.53
CA ASP A 733 -24.21 -12.84 8.90
C ASP A 733 -23.82 -11.37 9.07
N VAL A 734 -24.45 -10.70 10.02
CA VAL A 734 -24.16 -9.31 10.38
C VAL A 734 -23.61 -9.31 11.79
N ALA A 735 -22.33 -9.03 11.92
CA ALA A 735 -21.60 -9.05 13.19
C ALA A 735 -21.50 -7.62 13.73
N LEU A 736 -22.31 -7.27 14.73
CA LEU A 736 -22.24 -5.99 15.44
C LEU A 736 -21.13 -6.03 16.49
N ARG A 737 -20.18 -5.12 16.40
CA ARG A 737 -19.19 -4.86 17.46
C ARG A 737 -19.74 -3.80 18.40
N TYR A 738 -19.79 -4.12 19.71
CA TYR A 738 -20.47 -3.31 20.70
C TYR A 738 -19.73 -3.27 22.04
N GLY A 739 -19.97 -2.23 22.83
CA GLY A 739 -19.61 -2.09 24.23
C GLY A 739 -20.85 -2.17 25.12
N ASN A 740 -20.79 -2.99 26.18
CA ASN A 740 -21.82 -3.08 27.21
C ASN A 740 -21.19 -3.03 28.60
N GLY A 741 -20.97 -1.81 29.09
CA GLY A 741 -20.40 -1.51 30.41
C GLY A 741 -21.37 -1.79 31.59
N PRO A 742 -20.95 -1.49 32.83
CA PRO A 742 -21.71 -1.84 34.05
C PRO A 742 -22.96 -0.99 34.29
N ASP A 743 -23.06 0.21 33.71
CA ASP A 743 -24.18 1.14 33.94
C ASP A 743 -25.28 0.97 32.91
N PRO A 744 -26.57 1.13 33.25
CA PRO A 744 -27.13 1.30 34.62
C PRO A 744 -27.21 0.00 35.42
N PHE A 745 -26.84 -1.12 34.85
CA PHE A 745 -26.68 -2.42 35.49
C PHE A 745 -25.70 -3.32 34.74
N THR A 746 -25.06 -4.22 35.47
CA THR A 746 -24.20 -5.26 34.89
C THR A 746 -25.06 -6.45 34.44
N GLY A 747 -24.96 -6.81 33.16
CA GLY A 747 -25.74 -7.94 32.62
C GLY A 747 -25.96 -7.81 31.12
N THR A 748 -26.77 -8.74 30.61
CA THR A 748 -27.17 -8.69 29.19
C THR A 748 -28.15 -7.53 28.96
N LYS A 749 -27.83 -6.64 28.04
CA LYS A 749 -28.67 -5.57 27.55
C LYS A 749 -29.27 -5.88 26.21
N THR A 750 -30.33 -5.19 25.84
CA THR A 750 -31.09 -5.48 24.60
C THR A 750 -31.32 -4.22 23.79
N ILE A 751 -31.28 -4.36 22.48
CA ILE A 751 -31.71 -3.37 21.49
C ILE A 751 -32.46 -4.07 20.35
N GLY A 752 -33.20 -3.33 19.53
CA GLY A 752 -33.83 -3.86 18.33
C GLY A 752 -32.93 -3.84 17.11
N VAL A 753 -33.04 -4.82 16.22
CA VAL A 753 -32.41 -4.82 14.89
C VAL A 753 -33.46 -5.05 13.81
N GLY A 754 -33.54 -4.14 12.83
CA GLY A 754 -34.47 -4.18 11.71
C GLY A 754 -33.76 -4.06 10.37
N VAL A 755 -34.38 -4.58 9.31
CA VAL A 755 -33.84 -4.53 7.94
C VAL A 755 -34.86 -3.86 7.01
N ASN A 756 -34.37 -2.90 6.19
CA ASN A 756 -35.16 -2.22 5.16
C ASN A 756 -36.51 -1.64 5.66
N GLY A 757 -36.52 -1.07 6.88
CA GLY A 757 -37.71 -0.51 7.52
C GLY A 757 -38.72 -1.55 7.99
N GLY A 758 -38.37 -2.83 7.96
CA GLY A 758 -39.21 -3.91 8.55
C GLY A 758 -39.22 -3.87 10.06
N GLN A 759 -40.14 -4.65 10.67
CA GLN A 759 -40.28 -4.74 12.12
C GLN A 759 -38.92 -5.18 12.75
N ALA A 760 -38.45 -4.41 13.73
CA ALA A 760 -37.25 -4.73 14.45
C ALA A 760 -37.50 -5.89 15.43
N ARG A 761 -36.59 -6.85 15.45
CA ARG A 761 -36.55 -7.93 16.46
C ARG A 761 -35.53 -7.59 17.54
N GLN A 762 -35.74 -8.11 18.72
CA GLN A 762 -34.80 -7.90 19.83
C GLN A 762 -33.50 -8.67 19.61
N THR A 763 -32.36 -8.04 19.90
CA THR A 763 -31.07 -8.70 20.01
C THR A 763 -30.48 -8.50 21.39
N SER A 764 -29.85 -9.53 21.93
CA SER A 764 -29.26 -9.57 23.27
C SER A 764 -27.76 -9.39 23.18
N LEU A 765 -27.24 -8.45 23.95
CA LEU A 765 -25.84 -8.04 23.97
C LEU A 765 -25.26 -8.31 25.37
N PRO A 766 -24.59 -9.47 25.62
CA PRO A 766 -23.96 -9.80 26.89
C PRO A 766 -23.01 -8.70 27.38
N SER A 767 -22.85 -8.58 28.71
CA SER A 767 -21.94 -7.60 29.30
C SER A 767 -20.49 -7.80 28.82
N THR A 768 -19.83 -6.71 28.47
CA THR A 768 -18.39 -6.68 28.18
C THR A 768 -17.54 -6.42 29.43
N GLY A 769 -18.22 -6.15 30.58
CA GLY A 769 -17.59 -5.88 31.87
C GLY A 769 -17.06 -4.47 32.07
N ALA A 770 -16.77 -3.74 30.98
CA ALA A 770 -16.34 -2.34 31.00
C ALA A 770 -16.65 -1.68 29.64
N TRP A 771 -16.78 -0.35 29.61
CA TRP A 771 -17.10 0.41 28.39
C TRP A 771 -15.98 0.40 27.35
N ASN A 772 -14.72 0.30 27.76
CA ASN A 772 -13.56 0.19 26.89
C ASN A 772 -13.24 -1.26 26.47
N ARG A 773 -14.14 -2.18 26.72
CA ARG A 773 -14.07 -3.56 26.24
C ARG A 773 -15.18 -3.81 25.22
N TRP A 774 -14.78 -4.31 24.09
CA TRP A 774 -15.65 -4.53 22.95
C TRP A 774 -15.87 -6.01 22.70
N SER A 775 -17.07 -6.39 22.32
CA SER A 775 -17.46 -7.76 21.98
C SER A 775 -18.23 -7.75 20.65
N THR A 776 -18.49 -8.91 20.08
CA THR A 776 -19.19 -9.04 18.80
C THR A 776 -20.43 -9.91 18.95
N LYS A 777 -21.55 -9.42 18.41
CA LYS A 777 -22.80 -10.17 18.29
C LYS A 777 -23.15 -10.36 16.83
N THR A 778 -23.21 -11.60 16.36
CA THR A 778 -23.61 -11.92 14.99
C THR A 778 -25.08 -12.26 14.92
N GLU A 779 -25.77 -11.63 13.96
CA GLU A 779 -27.17 -11.86 13.62
C GLU A 779 -27.29 -12.33 12.18
N ARG A 780 -28.21 -13.26 11.91
CA ARG A 780 -28.56 -13.65 10.54
C ARG A 780 -29.71 -12.80 10.02
N LEU A 781 -29.43 -12.01 8.98
CA LEU A 781 -30.40 -11.09 8.37
C LEU A 781 -30.59 -11.43 6.89
N THR A 782 -31.83 -11.38 6.42
CA THR A 782 -32.12 -11.56 4.99
C THR A 782 -32.01 -10.22 4.27
N LEU A 783 -31.06 -10.11 3.33
CA LEU A 783 -30.83 -8.93 2.51
C LEU A 783 -31.29 -9.18 1.07
N ARG A 784 -31.79 -8.12 0.41
CA ARG A 784 -32.06 -8.12 -1.04
C ARG A 784 -30.80 -7.79 -1.80
N LYS A 785 -30.72 -8.12 -3.08
CA LYS A 785 -29.60 -7.68 -3.94
C LYS A 785 -29.59 -6.15 -4.02
N GLY A 786 -28.39 -5.56 -3.91
CA GLY A 786 -28.16 -4.12 -3.91
C GLY A 786 -28.30 -3.51 -2.52
N ARG A 787 -28.66 -2.22 -2.47
CA ARG A 787 -28.71 -1.43 -1.23
C ARG A 787 -29.76 -1.92 -0.26
N ASN A 788 -29.37 -2.06 1.01
CA ASN A 788 -30.22 -2.39 2.14
C ASN A 788 -29.94 -1.41 3.28
N THR A 789 -30.88 -1.29 4.22
CA THR A 789 -30.64 -0.62 5.50
C THR A 789 -30.71 -1.63 6.63
N ILE A 790 -29.78 -1.56 7.56
CA ILE A 790 -29.81 -2.29 8.83
C ILE A 790 -29.86 -1.24 9.94
N THR A 791 -30.96 -1.25 10.70
CA THR A 791 -31.20 -0.25 11.74
C THR A 791 -31.15 -0.90 13.12
N TYR A 792 -30.26 -0.44 13.97
CA TYR A 792 -30.32 -0.73 15.40
C TYR A 792 -31.10 0.39 16.10
N THR A 793 -31.93 0.01 17.10
CA THR A 793 -32.81 0.98 17.78
C THR A 793 -33.04 0.57 19.23
N HIS A 794 -33.10 1.60 20.13
CA HIS A 794 -33.57 1.40 21.49
C HIS A 794 -35.09 1.58 21.54
N ARG A 795 -35.85 0.44 21.52
CA ARG A 795 -37.32 0.43 21.58
C ARG A 795 -37.79 0.46 23.04
N PRO A 796 -39.08 0.78 23.33
CA PRO A 796 -39.60 0.81 24.68
C PRO A 796 -39.44 -0.48 25.46
N GLU A 797 -39.43 -1.64 24.79
CA GLU A 797 -39.25 -2.97 25.40
C GLU A 797 -37.79 -3.39 25.56
N ASP A 798 -36.83 -2.58 25.06
CA ASP A 798 -35.42 -2.88 25.16
C ASP A 798 -34.79 -2.18 26.39
N THR A 799 -33.67 -2.68 26.87
CA THR A 799 -32.96 -2.07 28.00
C THR A 799 -32.01 -0.96 27.58
N GLY A 800 -31.58 -0.94 26.26
CA GLY A 800 -30.64 0.04 25.72
C GLY A 800 -29.28 0.05 26.42
N HIS A 801 -28.68 1.24 26.59
CA HIS A 801 -27.42 1.49 27.28
C HIS A 801 -26.24 0.65 26.76
N VAL A 802 -26.00 0.73 25.46
CA VAL A 802 -24.90 0.05 24.77
C VAL A 802 -24.23 1.02 23.80
N ASN A 803 -22.96 0.83 23.53
CA ASN A 803 -22.20 1.55 22.52
C ASN A 803 -22.04 0.67 21.28
N LEU A 804 -22.16 1.24 20.10
CA LEU A 804 -22.03 0.55 18.83
C LEU A 804 -20.78 1.07 18.10
N ASP A 805 -19.91 0.17 17.68
CA ASP A 805 -18.63 0.52 17.05
C ASP A 805 -18.63 0.31 15.52
N MET A 806 -19.03 -0.87 15.07
CA MET A 806 -19.12 -1.19 13.65
C MET A 806 -20.00 -2.41 13.39
N ILE A 807 -20.40 -2.62 12.14
CA ILE A 807 -20.94 -3.90 11.69
C ILE A 807 -20.06 -4.50 10.59
N GLU A 808 -19.92 -5.82 10.61
CA GLU A 808 -19.36 -6.60 9.51
C GLU A 808 -20.47 -7.42 8.86
N VAL A 809 -20.60 -7.29 7.54
CA VAL A 809 -21.64 -7.97 6.75
C VAL A 809 -20.96 -8.95 5.80
N ARG A 810 -21.31 -10.22 5.92
CA ARG A 810 -20.88 -11.27 4.97
C ARG A 810 -22.07 -12.12 4.56
N LYS A 811 -22.07 -12.63 3.34
CA LYS A 811 -23.08 -13.60 2.93
C LYS A 811 -22.91 -14.84 3.81
N ALA A 812 -24.00 -15.29 4.41
CA ALA A 812 -23.96 -16.51 5.21
C ALA A 812 -23.62 -17.70 4.31
N GLY A 813 -22.69 -18.54 4.77
CA GLY A 813 -22.34 -19.78 4.07
C GLY A 813 -23.54 -20.72 3.95
N SER A 814 -23.41 -21.73 3.13
CA SER A 814 -24.43 -22.79 2.99
C SER A 814 -24.41 -23.70 4.22
N ARG A 815 -24.98 -23.21 5.32
CA ARG A 815 -25.16 -23.99 6.54
C ARG A 815 -26.13 -25.14 6.28
N ILE A 816 -25.73 -26.34 6.68
CA ILE A 816 -26.55 -27.55 6.70
C ILE A 816 -26.94 -27.80 8.16
N ASP A 817 -28.21 -27.64 8.47
CA ASP A 817 -28.72 -27.96 9.81
C ASP A 817 -28.83 -29.49 9.91
N LEU A 818 -28.06 -30.05 10.82
CA LEU A 818 -28.01 -31.50 11.08
C LEU A 818 -29.06 -31.92 12.13
N PHE A 819 -29.35 -31.04 13.10
CA PHE A 819 -30.47 -31.15 14.02
C PHE A 819 -31.27 -29.84 14.04
N SER A 820 -32.53 -29.86 13.72
CA SER A 820 -33.46 -28.73 13.79
C SER A 820 -34.79 -29.14 14.38
N GLY A 821 -35.35 -28.29 15.29
CA GLY A 821 -36.66 -28.54 15.90
C GLY A 821 -36.75 -29.82 16.69
N GLY A 822 -35.65 -30.28 17.32
CA GLY A 822 -35.64 -31.46 18.18
C GLY A 822 -35.81 -32.79 17.45
N SER A 823 -35.63 -32.82 16.13
CA SER A 823 -35.76 -34.07 15.35
C SER A 823 -34.41 -34.43 14.71
N VAL A 824 -34.10 -35.72 14.70
CA VAL A 824 -33.00 -36.25 13.89
C VAL A 824 -33.42 -36.08 12.45
N SER A 825 -32.74 -35.16 11.76
CA SER A 825 -33.04 -34.92 10.36
C SER A 825 -32.81 -36.16 9.52
N THR A 826 -33.33 -36.21 8.31
CA THR A 826 -33.05 -37.26 7.32
C THR A 826 -31.55 -37.34 6.92
N ALA A 827 -30.70 -36.44 7.48
CA ALA A 827 -29.28 -36.36 7.28
C ALA A 827 -28.50 -37.50 8.01
N TRP A 828 -29.06 -38.17 9.02
CA TRP A 828 -28.38 -39.17 9.86
C TRP A 828 -28.80 -40.60 9.58
N GLN A 829 -27.96 -41.54 9.95
CA GLN A 829 -28.21 -42.97 10.04
C GLN A 829 -27.34 -43.56 11.15
N HIS A 830 -27.72 -44.70 11.71
CA HIS A 830 -26.80 -45.47 12.57
C HIS A 830 -25.57 -45.92 11.77
N THR A 831 -24.48 -46.21 12.47
CA THR A 831 -23.22 -46.64 11.80
C THR A 831 -23.39 -47.94 11.02
N ASP A 832 -24.35 -48.79 11.38
CA ASP A 832 -24.74 -50.00 10.65
C ASP A 832 -25.75 -49.77 9.49
N GLY A 833 -26.12 -48.49 9.22
CA GLY A 833 -27.00 -48.08 8.14
C GLY A 833 -28.52 -48.06 8.48
N ARG A 834 -28.91 -48.49 9.70
CA ARG A 834 -30.33 -48.39 10.17
C ARG A 834 -30.78 -46.92 10.30
N SER A 835 -32.10 -46.72 10.34
CA SER A 835 -32.71 -45.44 10.69
C SER A 835 -32.38 -45.08 12.14
N VAL A 836 -32.19 -43.79 12.43
CA VAL A 836 -31.88 -43.32 13.79
C VAL A 836 -33.06 -43.49 14.73
N GLU A 837 -32.81 -44.05 15.90
CA GLU A 837 -33.77 -44.31 16.95
C GLU A 837 -33.62 -43.41 18.19
N TRP A 838 -32.71 -42.42 18.11
CA TRP A 838 -32.50 -41.47 19.21
C TRP A 838 -33.76 -40.70 19.54
N PRO A 839 -34.27 -40.74 20.77
CA PRO A 839 -35.59 -40.16 21.09
C PRO A 839 -35.51 -38.61 21.11
N HIS A 840 -36.62 -38.02 20.74
CA HIS A 840 -36.87 -36.60 20.95
C HIS A 840 -36.92 -36.30 22.46
N ALA A 841 -36.25 -35.27 22.90
CA ALA A 841 -36.23 -34.85 24.29
C ALA A 841 -36.68 -33.37 24.43
N ALA A 842 -36.82 -32.91 25.67
CA ALA A 842 -37.19 -31.52 25.93
C ALA A 842 -36.21 -30.51 25.34
N GLU A 843 -36.66 -29.26 25.18
CA GLU A 843 -35.84 -28.12 24.70
C GLU A 843 -35.31 -28.30 23.25
N GLU A 844 -36.15 -28.91 22.40
CA GLU A 844 -35.84 -29.17 20.97
C GLU A 844 -34.53 -29.98 20.80
N SER A 845 -34.28 -30.95 21.69
CA SER A 845 -33.11 -31.79 21.71
C SER A 845 -33.39 -33.25 21.39
N VAL A 846 -32.32 -33.99 21.06
CA VAL A 846 -32.35 -35.45 20.95
C VAL A 846 -31.42 -36.06 22.01
N GLU A 847 -31.79 -37.22 22.55
CA GLU A 847 -31.06 -37.93 23.61
C GLU A 847 -30.33 -39.13 23.02
N VAL A 848 -29.06 -39.29 23.39
CA VAL A 848 -28.21 -40.37 22.92
C VAL A 848 -28.76 -41.71 23.38
N CYS A 849 -28.97 -42.68 22.47
CA CYS A 849 -29.25 -44.07 22.74
C CYS A 849 -29.02 -44.98 21.53
N CYS A 850 -29.03 -46.27 21.77
CA CYS A 850 -29.26 -47.28 20.74
C CYS A 850 -28.12 -47.40 19.70
N GLY A 851 -26.93 -46.89 20.00
CA GLY A 851 -25.68 -46.92 19.20
C GLY A 851 -25.34 -45.63 18.49
N ASP A 852 -24.11 -45.55 18.02
CA ASP A 852 -23.56 -44.38 17.30
C ASP A 852 -24.37 -44.04 16.05
N ILE A 853 -24.48 -42.74 15.80
CA ILE A 853 -25.07 -42.23 14.52
C ILE A 853 -24.04 -41.44 13.75
N ARG A 854 -24.17 -41.45 12.41
CA ARG A 854 -23.31 -40.66 11.52
C ARG A 854 -24.12 -39.99 10.42
N THR A 855 -23.57 -38.90 9.89
CA THR A 855 -24.17 -38.24 8.74
C THR A 855 -24.11 -39.12 7.49
N LYS A 856 -25.16 -39.09 6.67
CA LYS A 856 -25.18 -39.72 5.34
C LYS A 856 -24.25 -39.03 4.36
N GLN A 857 -24.11 -37.71 4.51
CA GLN A 857 -23.21 -36.87 3.71
C GLN A 857 -21.82 -36.86 4.37
N ALA A 858 -20.78 -36.93 3.52
CA ALA A 858 -19.38 -36.75 3.89
C ALA A 858 -18.94 -35.31 3.67
N PHE A 859 -18.03 -34.81 4.53
CA PHE A 859 -17.53 -33.45 4.53
C PHE A 859 -15.99 -33.45 4.45
N GLY A 860 -15.44 -32.49 3.70
CA GLY A 860 -14.02 -32.20 3.62
C GLY A 860 -13.56 -31.31 4.78
N ASP A 861 -13.22 -30.07 4.49
CA ASP A 861 -12.98 -29.02 5.48
C ASP A 861 -14.32 -28.40 5.89
N PHE A 862 -14.49 -28.04 7.16
CA PHE A 862 -15.76 -27.49 7.63
C PHE A 862 -15.65 -26.70 8.93
N ARG A 863 -16.66 -25.88 9.21
CA ARG A 863 -17.05 -25.46 10.55
C ARG A 863 -18.19 -26.31 11.04
N LEU A 864 -18.17 -26.68 12.33
CA LEU A 864 -19.23 -27.39 12.99
C LEU A 864 -19.56 -26.68 14.29
N HIS A 865 -20.84 -26.47 14.53
CA HIS A 865 -21.39 -26.03 15.80
C HIS A 865 -22.25 -27.13 16.40
N ALA A 866 -22.09 -27.36 17.69
CA ALA A 866 -22.89 -28.31 18.44
C ALA A 866 -23.23 -27.76 19.83
N GLU A 867 -24.51 -27.82 20.21
CA GLU A 867 -24.92 -27.66 21.59
C GLU A 867 -25.16 -29.04 22.19
N PHE A 868 -24.55 -29.28 23.35
CA PHE A 868 -24.69 -30.53 24.07
C PHE A 868 -24.93 -30.30 25.56
N ARG A 869 -25.55 -31.29 26.23
CA ARG A 869 -25.80 -31.27 27.67
C ARG A 869 -25.52 -32.63 28.25
N VAL A 870 -24.57 -32.68 29.18
CA VAL A 870 -24.26 -33.92 29.94
C VAL A 870 -25.25 -34.12 31.07
N PRO A 871 -25.67 -35.37 31.36
CA PRO A 871 -26.59 -35.66 32.45
C PRO A 871 -25.91 -35.45 33.79
N LYS A 872 -26.69 -35.12 34.83
CA LYS A 872 -26.23 -35.21 36.21
C LYS A 872 -26.27 -36.68 36.67
N LEU A 873 -25.10 -37.21 36.98
CA LEU A 873 -24.94 -38.57 37.47
C LEU A 873 -24.65 -38.58 38.98
N PRO A 874 -24.82 -39.73 39.66
CA PRO A 874 -24.39 -39.88 41.08
C PRO A 874 -22.93 -39.53 41.27
N ASP A 875 -22.57 -39.01 42.45
CA ASP A 875 -21.23 -38.55 42.79
C ASP A 875 -20.16 -39.65 42.81
N ASP A 876 -20.56 -40.91 42.89
CA ASP A 876 -19.69 -42.09 42.85
C ASP A 876 -19.35 -42.54 41.42
N VAL A 877 -19.99 -41.98 40.39
CA VAL A 877 -19.64 -42.23 38.99
C VAL A 877 -18.37 -41.45 38.63
N THR A 878 -17.34 -42.13 38.24
CA THR A 878 -16.01 -41.53 38.00
C THR A 878 -15.43 -41.94 36.64
N GLY A 879 -14.33 -41.29 36.24
CA GLY A 879 -13.58 -41.60 35.02
C GLY A 879 -14.39 -41.36 33.77
N GLN A 880 -14.35 -42.25 32.79
CA GLN A 880 -15.03 -42.15 31.51
C GLN A 880 -16.53 -42.45 31.52
N ASP A 881 -17.11 -42.81 32.67
CA ASP A 881 -18.55 -43.04 32.82
C ASP A 881 -19.35 -41.76 33.16
N ARG A 882 -18.66 -40.62 33.31
CA ARG A 882 -19.24 -39.31 33.69
C ARG A 882 -19.91 -38.59 32.55
N GLY A 883 -21.01 -39.03 32.00
CA GLY A 883 -21.76 -38.36 30.96
C GLY A 883 -20.99 -38.33 29.64
N ASN A 884 -20.42 -39.46 29.25
CA ASN A 884 -19.53 -39.65 28.10
C ASN A 884 -20.30 -39.67 26.77
N SER A 885 -19.72 -39.02 25.79
CA SER A 885 -20.04 -39.03 24.35
C SER A 885 -18.86 -38.44 23.57
N GLY A 886 -18.95 -38.37 22.26
CA GLY A 886 -17.90 -37.78 21.41
C GLY A 886 -18.45 -37.28 20.09
N ILE A 887 -17.80 -36.27 19.55
CA ILE A 887 -18.04 -35.80 18.15
C ILE A 887 -16.84 -36.18 17.30
N TYR A 888 -17.01 -37.13 16.38
CA TYR A 888 -15.97 -37.56 15.47
C TYR A 888 -16.02 -36.73 14.18
N LEU A 889 -14.95 -35.99 13.91
CA LEU A 889 -14.75 -35.23 12.70
C LEU A 889 -14.24 -36.17 11.61
N GLN A 890 -14.93 -36.24 10.48
CA GLN A 890 -14.69 -37.21 9.40
C GLN A 890 -14.70 -38.69 9.83
N ASP A 891 -15.38 -39.04 10.93
CA ASP A 891 -15.34 -40.37 11.54
C ASP A 891 -13.92 -40.84 11.97
N ARG A 892 -12.99 -39.88 12.14
CA ARG A 892 -11.55 -40.11 12.39
C ARG A 892 -11.04 -39.50 13.68
N TYR A 893 -11.44 -38.25 13.95
CA TYR A 893 -10.85 -37.43 15.01
C TYR A 893 -11.94 -37.03 16.03
N GLU A 894 -11.85 -37.57 17.23
CA GLU A 894 -12.84 -37.32 18.27
C GLU A 894 -12.51 -36.05 19.06
N ILE A 895 -13.53 -35.21 19.25
CA ILE A 895 -13.58 -34.20 20.28
C ILE A 895 -14.45 -34.72 21.42
N GLN A 896 -13.82 -34.97 22.58
CA GLN A 896 -14.43 -35.63 23.70
C GLN A 896 -15.55 -34.79 24.34
N ILE A 897 -16.62 -35.44 24.71
CA ILE A 897 -17.69 -34.92 25.58
C ILE A 897 -17.70 -35.71 26.87
N LEU A 898 -17.54 -35.01 27.99
CA LEU A 898 -17.50 -35.62 29.34
C LEU A 898 -17.93 -34.58 30.38
N ASP A 899 -18.45 -34.98 31.52
CA ASP A 899 -18.61 -34.09 32.67
C ASP A 899 -17.24 -33.83 33.32
N SER A 900 -16.61 -32.73 32.93
CA SER A 900 -15.35 -32.24 33.49
C SER A 900 -15.55 -30.99 34.36
N PHE A 901 -16.77 -30.72 34.82
CA PHE A 901 -17.05 -29.63 35.75
C PHE A 901 -16.29 -29.77 37.04
N GLY A 902 -15.55 -28.75 37.45
CA GLY A 902 -14.74 -28.76 38.68
C GLY A 902 -13.40 -29.51 38.59
N VAL A 903 -13.07 -30.12 37.43
CA VAL A 903 -11.77 -30.76 37.22
C VAL A 903 -10.69 -29.67 37.13
N ALA A 904 -9.73 -29.70 38.04
CA ALA A 904 -8.70 -28.68 38.17
C ALA A 904 -7.68 -28.72 37.01
N ARG A 905 -7.39 -29.89 36.46
CA ARG A 905 -6.47 -30.09 35.34
C ARG A 905 -7.02 -31.15 34.40
N LEU A 906 -7.29 -30.73 33.17
CA LEU A 906 -7.79 -31.64 32.14
C LEU A 906 -6.68 -32.56 31.63
N ALA A 907 -7.03 -33.85 31.40
CA ALA A 907 -6.22 -34.81 30.69
C ALA A 907 -6.67 -34.95 29.23
N SER A 908 -5.93 -35.69 28.43
CA SER A 908 -6.24 -35.91 27.02
C SER A 908 -7.48 -36.76 26.74
N ASN A 909 -8.16 -37.22 27.76
CA ASN A 909 -9.44 -37.93 27.70
C ASN A 909 -10.57 -37.21 28.46
N GLU A 910 -10.38 -35.96 28.84
CA GLU A 910 -11.40 -35.10 29.45
C GLU A 910 -12.18 -34.30 28.39
N ALA A 911 -13.20 -33.55 28.79
CA ALA A 911 -14.02 -32.77 27.88
C ALA A 911 -13.20 -31.83 26.98
N ALA A 912 -13.62 -31.69 25.76
CA ALA A 912 -12.99 -30.90 24.69
C ALA A 912 -11.58 -31.37 24.29
N ALA A 913 -11.06 -32.48 24.83
CA ALA A 913 -9.80 -33.02 24.35
C ALA A 913 -9.93 -33.49 22.90
N ILE A 914 -8.87 -33.34 22.10
CA ILE A 914 -8.64 -34.17 20.92
C ILE A 914 -8.21 -35.53 21.51
N TYR A 915 -9.13 -36.47 21.51
CA TYR A 915 -9.07 -37.69 22.36
C TYR A 915 -7.72 -38.41 22.25
N GLU A 916 -7.10 -38.64 23.41
CA GLU A 916 -5.75 -39.24 23.59
C GLU A 916 -4.59 -38.53 22.86
N LYS A 917 -4.85 -37.44 22.11
CA LYS A 917 -3.81 -36.66 21.42
C LYS A 917 -3.44 -35.41 22.21
N LYS A 918 -4.42 -34.59 22.59
CA LYS A 918 -4.17 -33.33 23.29
C LYS A 918 -5.31 -32.95 24.22
N ALA A 919 -4.98 -32.67 25.50
CA ALA A 919 -5.91 -32.06 26.46
C ALA A 919 -6.30 -30.62 26.00
N ALA A 920 -7.50 -30.18 26.39
CA ALA A 920 -7.90 -28.80 26.24
C ALA A 920 -7.00 -27.85 27.05
N ASP A 921 -6.65 -26.69 26.47
CA ASP A 921 -5.70 -25.75 27.10
C ASP A 921 -6.25 -25.08 28.37
N LEU A 922 -7.59 -25.08 28.56
CA LEU A 922 -8.27 -24.62 29.77
C LEU A 922 -9.60 -25.34 29.95
N ASN A 923 -10.08 -25.42 31.18
CA ASN A 923 -11.39 -25.97 31.50
C ASN A 923 -12.46 -24.87 31.35
N ALA A 924 -13.37 -25.06 30.37
CA ALA A 924 -14.54 -24.20 30.17
C ALA A 924 -15.86 -24.90 30.52
N ALA A 925 -15.85 -26.07 31.21
CA ALA A 925 -17.04 -26.82 31.56
C ALA A 925 -17.98 -26.00 32.44
N THR A 926 -19.27 -26.16 32.18
CA THR A 926 -20.36 -25.75 33.09
C THR A 926 -20.91 -26.94 33.83
N ALA A 927 -21.70 -26.71 34.91
CA ALA A 927 -22.28 -27.80 35.70
C ALA A 927 -23.12 -28.74 34.82
N PRO A 928 -23.21 -30.04 35.14
CA PRO A 928 -24.13 -30.95 34.48
C PRO A 928 -25.56 -30.39 34.40
N GLU A 929 -26.35 -30.83 33.45
CA GLU A 929 -27.69 -30.32 33.12
C GLU A 929 -27.70 -28.87 32.57
N THR A 930 -26.51 -28.31 32.24
CA THR A 930 -26.38 -27.01 31.56
C THR A 930 -25.96 -27.21 30.11
N TRP A 931 -26.57 -26.48 29.17
CA TRP A 931 -26.17 -26.51 27.78
C TRP A 931 -24.77 -25.92 27.58
N GLN A 932 -23.94 -26.62 26.83
CA GLN A 932 -22.59 -26.26 26.48
C GLN A 932 -22.46 -26.21 24.95
N THR A 933 -21.47 -25.48 24.45
CA THR A 933 -21.25 -25.30 23.00
C THR A 933 -19.83 -25.72 22.60
N TYR A 934 -19.72 -26.46 21.50
CA TYR A 934 -18.49 -26.58 20.74
C TYR A 934 -18.65 -25.88 19.39
N ASP A 935 -17.76 -24.94 19.09
CA ASP A 935 -17.54 -24.37 17.78
C ASP A 935 -16.20 -24.89 17.25
N ILE A 936 -16.23 -25.70 16.21
CA ILE A 936 -15.07 -26.43 15.70
C ILE A 936 -14.76 -25.97 14.28
N VAL A 937 -13.50 -25.63 14.01
CA VAL A 937 -12.98 -25.47 12.65
C VAL A 937 -12.06 -26.66 12.37
N PHE A 938 -12.43 -27.44 11.36
CA PHE A 938 -11.70 -28.62 10.95
C PHE A 938 -11.13 -28.46 9.55
N ARG A 939 -9.85 -28.77 9.38
CA ARG A 939 -9.16 -28.94 8.12
C ARG A 939 -8.69 -30.38 8.02
N ALA A 940 -9.12 -31.10 6.98
CA ALA A 940 -8.76 -32.48 6.74
C ALA A 940 -7.27 -32.66 6.43
N ALA A 941 -6.71 -33.82 6.76
CA ALA A 941 -5.38 -34.21 6.30
C ALA A 941 -5.28 -34.18 4.76
N ARG A 942 -4.11 -33.84 4.25
CA ARG A 942 -3.85 -33.79 2.82
C ARG A 942 -3.01 -34.97 2.36
N PHE A 943 -3.24 -35.40 1.13
CA PHE A 943 -2.57 -36.55 0.53
C PHE A 943 -2.16 -36.23 -0.91
N ASP A 944 -1.05 -36.76 -1.36
CA ASP A 944 -0.62 -36.66 -2.76
C ASP A 944 -1.39 -37.67 -3.67
N ALA A 945 -1.08 -37.66 -4.95
CA ALA A 945 -1.71 -38.55 -5.93
C ALA A 945 -1.41 -40.06 -5.70
N ASP A 946 -0.35 -40.36 -4.96
CA ASP A 946 0.04 -41.71 -4.59
C ASP A 946 -0.60 -42.18 -3.28
N GLY A 947 -1.41 -41.31 -2.63
CA GLY A 947 -2.08 -41.58 -1.37
C GLY A 947 -1.20 -41.44 -0.12
N ARG A 948 -0.02 -40.80 -0.24
CA ARG A 948 0.84 -40.53 0.89
C ARG A 948 0.39 -39.21 1.56
N LYS A 949 0.33 -39.20 2.88
CA LYS A 949 -0.05 -38.01 3.64
C LYS A 949 1.03 -36.92 3.49
N THR A 950 0.62 -35.73 3.08
CA THR A 950 1.46 -34.55 2.89
C THR A 950 1.27 -33.47 3.94
N ASP A 951 0.11 -33.43 4.63
CA ASP A 951 -0.15 -32.50 5.73
C ASP A 951 -1.14 -33.14 6.72
N ASP A 952 -0.94 -32.86 8.01
CA ASP A 952 -1.81 -33.37 9.08
C ASP A 952 -3.16 -32.65 9.08
N ALA A 953 -4.18 -33.33 9.64
CA ALA A 953 -5.43 -32.66 9.97
C ALA A 953 -5.19 -31.57 11.00
N ARG A 954 -6.01 -30.49 10.93
CA ARG A 954 -5.89 -29.34 11.84
C ARG A 954 -7.23 -29.02 12.49
N ILE A 955 -7.19 -28.82 13.81
CA ILE A 955 -8.39 -28.65 14.60
C ILE A 955 -8.27 -27.40 15.47
N THR A 956 -9.29 -26.55 15.40
CA THR A 956 -9.53 -25.44 16.35
C THR A 956 -10.84 -25.71 17.06
N VAL A 957 -10.86 -25.61 18.39
CA VAL A 957 -12.08 -25.78 19.21
C VAL A 957 -12.27 -24.57 20.09
N VAL A 958 -13.49 -24.02 20.06
CA VAL A 958 -13.96 -23.01 21.01
C VAL A 958 -15.06 -23.67 21.85
N TRP A 959 -14.84 -23.77 23.17
CA TRP A 959 -15.72 -24.36 24.13
C TRP A 959 -16.34 -23.29 25.02
N ASN A 960 -17.67 -23.17 24.98
CA ASN A 960 -18.41 -22.13 25.73
C ASN A 960 -17.84 -20.72 25.51
N GLY A 961 -17.51 -20.39 24.27
CA GLY A 961 -16.93 -19.10 23.86
C GLY A 961 -15.42 -18.92 24.16
N LYS A 962 -14.76 -19.92 24.77
CA LYS A 962 -13.32 -19.88 25.06
C LYS A 962 -12.55 -20.80 24.10
N LYS A 963 -11.52 -20.29 23.43
CA LYS A 963 -10.66 -21.10 22.56
C LYS A 963 -9.82 -22.06 23.42
N VAL A 964 -9.99 -23.36 23.22
CA VAL A 964 -9.31 -24.44 23.96
C VAL A 964 -8.33 -25.24 23.11
N HIS A 965 -8.44 -25.13 21.78
CA HIS A 965 -7.45 -25.58 20.80
C HIS A 965 -7.35 -24.56 19.69
N ASP A 966 -6.14 -24.26 19.24
CA ASP A 966 -5.90 -23.30 18.14
C ASP A 966 -5.04 -23.95 17.05
N ASN A 967 -5.67 -24.31 15.92
CA ASN A 967 -5.03 -24.86 14.73
C ASN A 967 -4.06 -26.05 15.04
N VAL A 968 -4.46 -26.92 15.97
CA VAL A 968 -3.64 -28.05 16.41
C VAL A 968 -3.50 -29.06 15.29
N ALA A 969 -2.26 -29.42 14.94
CA ALA A 969 -1.97 -30.52 14.01
C ALA A 969 -2.19 -31.86 14.71
N VAL A 970 -2.87 -32.80 14.04
CA VAL A 970 -3.18 -34.15 14.55
C VAL A 970 -2.58 -35.18 13.61
N ASP A 971 -1.59 -35.91 14.08
CA ASP A 971 -0.72 -36.80 13.31
C ASP A 971 -1.38 -38.12 12.83
N GLY A 972 -2.62 -38.37 13.25
CA GLY A 972 -3.40 -39.56 12.88
C GLY A 972 -4.74 -39.63 13.61
N PRO A 973 -5.59 -40.62 13.32
CA PRO A 973 -6.90 -40.74 13.93
C PRO A 973 -6.81 -40.92 15.44
N THR A 974 -7.85 -40.52 16.14
CA THR A 974 -8.04 -40.78 17.60
C THR A 974 -8.52 -42.19 17.84
N GLY A 975 -8.57 -42.60 19.12
CA GLY A 975 -9.12 -43.89 19.51
C GLY A 975 -10.55 -44.12 18.94
N GLY A 976 -10.80 -45.28 18.36
CA GLY A 976 -12.11 -45.58 17.74
C GLY A 976 -12.40 -44.86 16.40
N GLY A 977 -11.46 -44.09 15.91
CA GLY A 977 -11.58 -43.39 14.60
C GLY A 977 -11.19 -44.27 13.43
N ALA A 978 -11.79 -44.02 12.27
CA ALA A 978 -11.45 -44.65 10.98
C ALA A 978 -10.06 -44.23 10.48
N ALA A 979 -9.45 -45.02 9.62
CA ALA A 979 -8.17 -44.70 9.01
C ALA A 979 -8.24 -43.40 8.16
N GLU A 980 -7.14 -42.62 8.18
CA GLU A 980 -7.01 -41.43 7.34
C GLU A 980 -6.97 -41.76 5.85
N SER A 981 -7.57 -40.92 5.06
CA SER A 981 -7.51 -40.99 3.59
C SER A 981 -7.83 -39.62 2.99
N ALA A 982 -7.55 -39.47 1.69
CA ALA A 982 -7.91 -38.26 0.92
C ALA A 982 -9.42 -38.03 0.80
N ALA A 983 -10.25 -39.03 1.06
CA ALA A 983 -11.69 -38.92 0.93
C ALA A 983 -12.32 -38.13 2.08
N ALA A 984 -13.34 -37.33 1.76
CA ALA A 984 -14.21 -36.72 2.77
C ALA A 984 -14.83 -37.79 3.69
N GLY A 985 -15.16 -37.43 4.94
CA GLY A 985 -15.71 -38.35 5.93
C GLY A 985 -16.98 -37.82 6.61
N ALA A 986 -17.72 -38.70 7.25
CA ALA A 986 -18.95 -38.36 7.99
C ALA A 986 -18.65 -37.68 9.33
N ILE A 987 -19.61 -36.93 9.87
CA ILE A 987 -19.65 -36.57 11.28
C ILE A 987 -20.31 -37.71 12.04
N ARG A 988 -19.68 -38.20 13.09
CA ARG A 988 -20.24 -39.24 13.96
C ARG A 988 -20.47 -38.71 15.36
N LEU A 989 -21.59 -39.04 15.94
CA LEU A 989 -21.89 -38.83 17.38
C LEU A 989 -21.88 -40.19 18.08
N GLN A 990 -21.13 -40.24 19.17
CA GLN A 990 -20.90 -41.50 19.91
C GLN A 990 -21.99 -41.74 20.95
N ASP A 991 -22.43 -43.01 21.06
CA ASP A 991 -23.20 -43.52 22.16
C ASP A 991 -22.25 -44.33 23.10
N HIS A 992 -21.96 -43.78 24.26
CA HIS A 992 -21.19 -44.43 25.31
C HIS A 992 -22.04 -44.88 26.52
N GLY A 993 -23.35 -45.07 26.27
CA GLY A 993 -24.31 -45.51 27.30
C GLY A 993 -24.80 -44.43 28.25
N ASN A 994 -24.39 -43.19 28.03
CA ASN A 994 -24.81 -42.02 28.80
C ASN A 994 -25.85 -41.18 28.08
N LYS A 995 -26.83 -40.66 28.77
CA LYS A 995 -27.96 -39.86 28.20
C LYS A 995 -27.55 -38.42 27.94
N VAL A 996 -26.51 -38.23 27.11
CA VAL A 996 -26.12 -36.93 26.63
C VAL A 996 -27.18 -36.43 25.66
N ARG A 997 -27.47 -35.13 25.67
CA ARG A 997 -28.44 -34.54 24.75
C ARG A 997 -27.72 -33.60 23.79
N PHE A 998 -28.20 -33.57 22.53
CA PHE A 998 -27.73 -32.66 21.45
C PHE A 998 -28.89 -31.84 20.92
N ARG A 999 -28.57 -30.55 20.58
CA ARG A 999 -29.48 -29.68 19.83
C ARG A 999 -28.68 -28.69 18.99
N ASN A 1000 -29.33 -27.94 18.14
CA ASN A 1000 -28.71 -26.85 17.35
C ASN A 1000 -27.36 -27.24 16.71
N LEU A 1001 -27.34 -28.44 16.12
CA LEU A 1001 -26.12 -28.96 15.47
C LEU A 1001 -26.17 -28.67 13.99
N TRP A 1002 -25.15 -27.95 13.52
CA TRP A 1002 -25.07 -27.60 12.12
C TRP A 1002 -23.62 -27.64 11.63
N ILE A 1003 -23.45 -27.80 10.31
CA ILE A 1003 -22.16 -27.81 9.64
C ILE A 1003 -22.17 -26.84 8.45
N GLU A 1004 -21.06 -26.15 8.27
CA GLU A 1004 -20.78 -25.28 7.14
C GLU A 1004 -19.55 -25.82 6.43
N PRO A 1005 -19.66 -26.45 5.23
CA PRO A 1005 -18.51 -26.86 4.46
C PRO A 1005 -17.61 -25.66 4.16
N LEU A 1006 -16.30 -25.87 4.26
CA LEU A 1006 -15.25 -24.91 3.87
C LEU A 1006 -14.63 -25.48 2.61
N ASP A 1007 -14.80 -24.82 1.44
CA ASP A 1007 -14.27 -25.25 0.14
C ASP A 1007 -12.76 -25.09 0.03
#